data_edc72373ffe965d43ae3d52743487aa5
#
_entry.id   edc72373ffe965d43ae3d52743487aa5
#
_cell.length_a   1.000
_cell.length_b   1.000
_cell.length_c   1.000
_cell.angle_alpha   90.00
_cell.angle_beta   90.00
_cell.angle_gamma   90.00
#
_symmetry.space_group_name_H-M   'P 1'
#
loop_
_entity.id
_entity.type
_entity.pdbx_description
1 polymer ?
#
loop_
_entity_poly.entity_id
_entity_poly.type
_entity_poly.pdbx_seq_one_letter_code
_entity_poly.pdbx_strand_id
1 'polypeptide(L)'
;MTQNFRLENVGLINRNKKLSFKFNGKVYYGYEGDTLASALIANGVHLIGRSFKYHRPRGFFGAGVDEPYAIVQLFRNGETEPNIKATEQELFEGLEAKSVNCWPSVNFDIGAINNFLKIFLPAGFYYKTFMWPKSFWYRIYEPFIRKAAGLGVASIEHDKERYEHKYEYCDLLIVGSGPSGLASAYSAAKNGARVILAEDKSRFGGTLLTSDVNIGNEKGKEWADRIISELKEMPNVTVKNRSQVFGYYDHNMLVMSERISDHLPKTKKFHPKQRLWYMRAKEVLISSGSIERPLVFGNNDTPGVMLSSAAKEYLKVYGVLVGKKPLIFTNNDSGYETAIEFKKNGIDPIILDTRKNPQSEIIDEAKNLGINIKLSYVVIAAQGYKKVKSADIAKISDDKEQLGTIENIKCDCICVSGFWTPTIHLASQSGNKTKFSEDIDAFVPGKSKQNEKTLGAANGVYTLDETLKSSFETGYEISKQITKNDNKVSFPNVVEKKSAVHDKFWCVPLPKGKNYKRFLDFQNDVAVSDIEIALREGYRSIEHVKRYTTLGMATDQGKTSNLNGLQLVSKIENKVVPAVGHTTFRPPYTPVSIGAIVGREVGKHSKPTRKSPMHSWHEKHNAVFVDAGVWLRPRYYKRGDENLFEGSKREAKNVRTNVGVCDVTTLGKIDIKGPDAAELLNRVYTNAWLKLPIGKARYGVMLREDGIVMDDGTTTRISENHYHMTTTTAQAANVLSHLEYYLQLVWPNLNVNVVSTTEQWAGAAIAGPKSRDLLQKLFPKSDVSNEGLPFMGYIEGDLFGVKARIFRISFSGELAYEVNVESDNGNFMWEKIMEVGEEFKIQPYGTEALSTLRIEMGHVAGSELDGRTIPYDNSLEGLLSKKKDFIGKRSLSREAFTAEDRQKVVGVVPLDKKTSIPEGSHLVKDSNAPLPNPKLGYISASCWSVEYDNPFSLAILKDGKKMIGQKLFVMSPLKNKVIPVEIVSSHYVDPKGERVRS
;
A
#
# COMPACT_ATOMS: atom_id res chain seq x y z
N MET A 1 -1.19 -44.78 -1.52
CA MET A 1 0.02 -44.48 -2.31
C MET A 1 1.17 -44.33 -1.34
N THR A 2 2.26 -45.04 -1.57
CA THR A 2 3.50 -44.90 -0.77
C THR A 2 4.20 -43.59 -1.19
N GLN A 3 4.67 -42.84 -0.22
CA GLN A 3 5.44 -41.62 -0.49
C GLN A 3 6.91 -42.00 -0.78
N ASN A 4 7.24 -42.26 -2.03
CA ASN A 4 8.53 -42.84 -2.47
C ASN A 4 9.77 -41.97 -2.16
N PHE A 5 9.57 -40.69 -1.79
CA PHE A 5 10.63 -39.75 -1.42
C PHE A 5 10.58 -39.37 0.07
N ARG A 6 9.76 -40.05 0.89
CA ARG A 6 9.70 -39.84 2.33
C ARG A 6 10.50 -40.91 3.06
N LEU A 7 11.44 -40.48 3.89
CA LEU A 7 12.20 -41.38 4.78
C LEU A 7 11.37 -41.68 6.03
N GLU A 8 11.49 -42.91 6.52
CA GLU A 8 10.94 -43.31 7.80
C GLU A 8 11.83 -42.77 8.94
N ASN A 9 11.23 -42.38 10.06
CA ASN A 9 11.91 -41.92 11.27
C ASN A 9 12.80 -40.67 11.13
N VAL A 10 12.66 -39.88 10.06
CA VAL A 10 13.37 -38.61 9.85
C VAL A 10 12.35 -37.48 9.71
N GLY A 11 12.71 -36.30 10.21
CA GLY A 11 11.88 -35.11 10.14
C GLY A 11 11.17 -34.75 11.44
N LEU A 12 10.60 -33.57 11.49
CA LEU A 12 9.93 -32.97 12.65
C LEU A 12 8.42 -32.89 12.49
N ILE A 13 7.85 -33.53 11.49
CA ILE A 13 6.41 -33.56 11.18
C ILE A 13 5.66 -34.54 12.09
N ASN A 14 4.36 -34.30 12.31
CA ASN A 14 3.51 -35.21 13.09
C ASN A 14 3.00 -36.36 12.23
N ARG A 15 3.67 -37.45 12.24
CA ARG A 15 3.35 -38.65 11.45
C ARG A 15 2.07 -39.37 11.88
N ASN A 16 1.59 -39.11 13.08
CA ASN A 16 0.34 -39.71 13.59
C ASN A 16 -0.89 -39.02 12.98
N LYS A 17 -0.72 -37.87 12.36
CA LYS A 17 -1.82 -37.12 11.74
C LYS A 17 -1.61 -36.96 10.23
N LYS A 18 -2.15 -37.91 9.49
CA LYS A 18 -2.16 -37.93 8.04
C LYS A 18 -3.23 -36.98 7.51
N LEU A 19 -2.89 -36.19 6.48
CA LEU A 19 -3.75 -35.21 5.82
C LEU A 19 -3.90 -35.54 4.34
N SER A 20 -5.12 -35.37 3.79
CA SER A 20 -5.38 -35.48 2.37
C SER A 20 -5.46 -34.09 1.71
N PHE A 21 -4.97 -33.97 0.47
CA PHE A 21 -5.05 -32.72 -0.30
C PHE A 21 -5.12 -33.01 -1.81
N LYS A 22 -5.55 -32.02 -2.58
CA LYS A 22 -5.64 -32.10 -4.03
C LYS A 22 -4.64 -31.13 -4.68
N PHE A 23 -3.94 -31.63 -5.69
CA PHE A 23 -3.10 -30.83 -6.55
C PHE A 23 -3.35 -31.17 -8.03
N ASN A 24 -3.69 -30.17 -8.84
CA ASN A 24 -4.08 -30.35 -10.25
C ASN A 24 -5.17 -31.43 -10.43
N GLY A 25 -6.14 -31.48 -9.52
CA GLY A 25 -7.26 -32.45 -9.53
C GLY A 25 -6.93 -33.85 -9.04
N LYS A 26 -5.67 -34.17 -8.69
CA LYS A 26 -5.26 -35.46 -8.11
C LYS A 26 -5.17 -35.37 -6.61
N VAL A 27 -5.61 -36.45 -5.92
CA VAL A 27 -5.51 -36.56 -4.47
C VAL A 27 -4.14 -37.09 -4.07
N TYR A 28 -3.55 -36.43 -3.08
CA TYR A 28 -2.27 -36.78 -2.47
C TYR A 28 -2.42 -36.79 -0.94
N TYR A 29 -1.40 -37.28 -0.26
CA TYR A 29 -1.34 -37.36 1.20
C TYR A 29 -0.06 -36.72 1.72
N GLY A 30 -0.15 -36.07 2.87
CA GLY A 30 0.98 -35.56 3.64
C GLY A 30 0.69 -35.73 5.12
N TYR A 31 1.42 -35.00 5.96
CA TYR A 31 1.27 -35.05 7.41
C TYR A 31 1.15 -33.65 8.00
N GLU A 32 0.57 -33.56 9.21
CA GLU A 32 0.54 -32.28 9.92
C GLU A 32 1.99 -31.76 10.16
N GLY A 33 2.23 -30.53 9.79
CA GLY A 33 3.55 -29.89 9.84
C GLY A 33 4.32 -29.96 8.53
N ASP A 34 3.77 -30.61 7.46
CA ASP A 34 4.27 -30.43 6.09
C ASP A 34 3.88 -29.04 5.55
N THR A 35 4.65 -28.54 4.62
CA THR A 35 4.20 -27.52 3.65
C THR A 35 3.62 -28.23 2.42
N LEU A 36 2.88 -27.48 1.59
CA LEU A 36 2.41 -28.02 0.30
C LEU A 36 3.59 -28.52 -0.55
N ALA A 37 4.71 -27.79 -0.54
CA ALA A 37 5.94 -28.16 -1.27
C ALA A 37 6.51 -29.49 -0.74
N SER A 38 6.74 -29.63 0.57
CA SER A 38 7.32 -30.86 1.15
C SER A 38 6.41 -32.07 0.90
N ALA A 39 5.10 -31.89 1.03
CA ALA A 39 4.14 -32.96 0.75
C ALA A 39 4.13 -33.38 -0.73
N LEU A 40 4.22 -32.41 -1.67
CA LEU A 40 4.30 -32.71 -3.12
C LEU A 40 5.58 -33.45 -3.47
N ILE A 41 6.75 -32.98 -2.99
CA ILE A 41 8.03 -33.65 -3.24
C ILE A 41 8.02 -35.08 -2.68
N ALA A 42 7.49 -35.29 -1.47
CA ALA A 42 7.35 -36.62 -0.83
C ALA A 42 6.55 -37.59 -1.72
N ASN A 43 5.55 -37.09 -2.43
CA ASN A 43 4.74 -37.86 -3.39
C ASN A 43 5.35 -37.96 -4.80
N GLY A 44 6.58 -37.46 -5.03
CA GLY A 44 7.28 -37.50 -6.31
C GLY A 44 6.82 -36.45 -7.32
N VAL A 45 6.15 -35.39 -6.88
CA VAL A 45 5.74 -34.27 -7.74
C VAL A 45 6.85 -33.22 -7.71
N HIS A 46 7.66 -33.17 -8.77
CA HIS A 46 8.77 -32.21 -8.89
C HIS A 46 8.49 -31.06 -9.87
N LEU A 47 7.42 -31.14 -10.66
CA LEU A 47 6.99 -30.13 -11.62
C LEU A 47 5.80 -29.36 -11.03
N ILE A 48 6.03 -28.11 -10.62
CA ILE A 48 5.02 -27.30 -9.91
C ILE A 48 4.29 -26.31 -10.83
N GLY A 49 4.98 -25.76 -11.84
CA GLY A 49 4.42 -24.74 -12.69
C GLY A 49 5.23 -24.52 -13.98
N ARG A 50 4.92 -23.42 -14.66
CA ARG A 50 5.63 -22.96 -15.86
C ARG A 50 6.13 -21.53 -15.61
N SER A 51 7.24 -21.17 -16.29
CA SER A 51 7.82 -19.85 -16.13
C SER A 51 7.01 -18.75 -16.81
N PHE A 52 7.22 -17.52 -16.35
CA PHE A 52 6.46 -16.34 -16.72
C PHE A 52 6.54 -15.98 -18.22
N LYS A 53 7.74 -15.95 -18.80
CA LYS A 53 8.00 -15.46 -20.17
C LYS A 53 8.12 -16.61 -21.18
N TYR A 54 8.89 -17.63 -20.83
CA TYR A 54 9.22 -18.72 -21.77
C TYR A 54 8.38 -19.98 -21.56
N HIS A 55 7.53 -20.05 -20.54
CA HIS A 55 6.77 -21.26 -20.17
C HIS A 55 7.65 -22.52 -20.00
N ARG A 56 8.90 -22.32 -19.54
CA ARG A 56 9.80 -23.44 -19.22
C ARG A 56 9.28 -24.14 -17.95
N PRO A 57 9.51 -25.46 -17.84
CA PRO A 57 9.14 -26.18 -16.61
C PRO A 57 9.82 -25.60 -15.38
N ARG A 58 9.07 -25.53 -14.26
CA ARG A 58 9.55 -25.06 -12.97
C ARG A 58 9.29 -26.09 -11.87
N GLY A 59 10.28 -26.32 -11.00
CA GLY A 59 10.20 -27.21 -9.86
C GLY A 59 10.18 -26.45 -8.54
N PHE A 60 10.86 -26.97 -7.52
CA PHE A 60 11.10 -26.31 -6.24
C PHE A 60 12.56 -25.90 -6.17
N PHE A 61 12.86 -24.69 -5.78
CA PHE A 61 14.21 -24.14 -5.70
C PHE A 61 14.67 -23.87 -4.26
N GLY A 62 13.81 -23.24 -3.46
CA GLY A 62 13.98 -22.97 -2.05
C GLY A 62 13.08 -23.80 -1.15
N ALA A 63 13.10 -23.54 0.17
CA ALA A 63 12.24 -24.21 1.15
C ALA A 63 11.40 -23.23 1.99
N GLY A 64 11.47 -21.94 1.72
CA GLY A 64 10.74 -20.88 2.44
C GLY A 64 10.53 -19.66 1.57
N VAL A 65 10.75 -18.47 2.15
CA VAL A 65 10.62 -17.15 1.47
C VAL A 65 11.60 -16.98 0.30
N ASP A 66 12.67 -17.75 0.26
CA ASP A 66 13.69 -17.81 -0.78
C ASP A 66 13.22 -18.48 -2.07
N GLU A 67 12.05 -19.14 -2.07
CA GLU A 67 11.46 -19.79 -3.24
C GLU A 67 10.99 -18.75 -4.28
N PRO A 68 11.55 -18.72 -5.50
CA PRO A 68 11.23 -17.67 -6.47
C PRO A 68 9.99 -17.96 -7.33
N TYR A 69 9.63 -19.22 -7.58
CA TYR A 69 8.63 -19.56 -8.60
C TYR A 69 7.69 -20.74 -8.30
N ALA A 70 7.82 -21.44 -7.18
CA ALA A 70 6.85 -22.47 -6.78
C ALA A 70 5.56 -21.85 -6.23
N ILE A 71 4.91 -21.06 -7.06
CA ILE A 71 3.65 -20.36 -6.78
C ILE A 71 2.47 -21.13 -7.36
N VAL A 72 1.37 -21.16 -6.60
CA VAL A 72 0.17 -21.92 -6.94
C VAL A 72 -1.09 -21.06 -6.79
N GLN A 73 -2.15 -21.48 -7.46
CA GLN A 73 -3.51 -21.02 -7.19
C GLN A 73 -4.10 -21.92 -6.10
N LEU A 74 -4.43 -21.34 -4.97
CA LEU A 74 -5.07 -22.04 -3.86
C LEU A 74 -6.59 -21.86 -3.94
N PHE A 75 -7.34 -22.90 -3.59
CA PHE A 75 -8.81 -22.89 -3.48
C PHE A 75 -9.21 -23.15 -2.05
N ARG A 76 -10.03 -22.27 -1.50
CA ARG A 76 -10.50 -22.35 -0.12
C ARG A 76 -11.95 -21.87 -0.04
N ASN A 77 -12.85 -22.68 0.52
CA ASN A 77 -14.25 -22.30 0.74
C ASN A 77 -14.99 -21.72 -0.49
N GLY A 78 -14.61 -22.15 -1.70
CA GLY A 78 -15.17 -21.65 -2.96
C GLY A 78 -14.50 -20.39 -3.50
N GLU A 79 -13.52 -19.86 -2.80
CA GLU A 79 -12.72 -18.69 -3.21
C GLU A 79 -11.35 -19.10 -3.75
N THR A 80 -10.70 -18.20 -4.46
CA THR A 80 -9.37 -18.44 -5.02
C THR A 80 -8.35 -17.46 -4.45
N GLU A 81 -7.19 -17.97 -4.06
CA GLU A 81 -6.04 -17.17 -3.62
C GLU A 81 -4.90 -17.35 -4.63
N PRO A 82 -4.55 -16.30 -5.39
CA PRO A 82 -3.53 -16.40 -6.42
C PRO A 82 -2.13 -16.26 -5.84
N ASN A 83 -1.17 -16.87 -6.52
CA ASN A 83 0.27 -16.66 -6.34
C ASN A 83 0.78 -16.96 -4.91
N ILE A 84 0.22 -17.98 -4.27
CA ILE A 84 0.68 -18.48 -2.98
C ILE A 84 1.93 -19.33 -3.16
N LYS A 85 2.98 -19.06 -2.38
CA LYS A 85 4.19 -19.91 -2.36
C LYS A 85 3.89 -21.26 -1.72
N ALA A 86 4.10 -22.33 -2.46
CA ALA A 86 3.90 -23.70 -1.96
C ALA A 86 4.80 -24.05 -0.77
N THR A 87 5.95 -23.39 -0.65
CA THR A 87 6.93 -23.55 0.44
C THR A 87 6.51 -22.88 1.74
N GLU A 88 5.62 -21.87 1.68
CA GLU A 88 5.13 -21.14 2.86
C GLU A 88 3.72 -21.59 3.27
N GLN A 89 2.98 -22.27 2.37
CA GLN A 89 1.65 -22.79 2.67
C GLN A 89 1.75 -24.09 3.46
N GLU A 90 1.40 -24.05 4.73
CA GLU A 90 1.29 -25.25 5.56
C GLU A 90 0.11 -26.12 5.09
N LEU A 91 0.30 -27.44 5.13
CA LEU A 91 -0.71 -28.39 4.72
C LEU A 91 -1.84 -28.49 5.75
N PHE A 92 -3.07 -28.50 5.26
CA PHE A 92 -4.28 -28.79 6.04
C PHE A 92 -5.19 -29.76 5.32
N GLU A 93 -6.10 -30.41 6.04
CA GLU A 93 -7.04 -31.39 5.50
C GLU A 93 -7.94 -30.75 4.43
N GLY A 94 -7.97 -31.37 3.24
CA GLY A 94 -8.80 -30.90 2.13
C GLY A 94 -8.24 -29.70 1.35
N LEU A 95 -6.96 -29.31 1.56
CA LEU A 95 -6.31 -28.26 0.77
C LEU A 95 -6.40 -28.59 -0.73
N GLU A 96 -6.81 -27.64 -1.54
CA GLU A 96 -6.84 -27.77 -3.00
C GLU A 96 -6.01 -26.67 -3.65
N ALA A 97 -5.09 -27.06 -4.54
CA ALA A 97 -4.23 -26.14 -5.27
C ALA A 97 -4.05 -26.55 -6.74
N LYS A 98 -3.75 -25.56 -7.58
CA LYS A 98 -3.41 -25.78 -9.01
C LYS A 98 -2.14 -25.04 -9.40
N SER A 99 -1.43 -25.61 -10.36
CA SER A 99 -0.32 -24.95 -11.05
C SER A 99 -0.80 -23.68 -11.75
N VAL A 100 0.04 -22.67 -11.79
CA VAL A 100 -0.19 -21.43 -12.55
C VAL A 100 0.63 -21.43 -13.84
N ASN A 101 0.32 -20.51 -14.75
CA ASN A 101 1.09 -20.28 -15.98
C ASN A 101 1.12 -21.47 -16.93
N CYS A 102 0.09 -22.29 -17.02
CA CYS A 102 0.03 -23.43 -17.92
C CYS A 102 -1.38 -23.64 -18.49
N TRP A 103 -1.46 -24.06 -19.74
CA TRP A 103 -2.72 -24.42 -20.39
C TRP A 103 -2.50 -25.46 -21.47
N PRO A 104 -3.26 -26.56 -21.54
CA PRO A 104 -4.33 -26.97 -20.62
C PRO A 104 -3.82 -27.58 -19.30
N SER A 105 -2.55 -27.97 -19.20
CA SER A 105 -1.97 -28.55 -17.97
C SER A 105 -0.48 -28.26 -17.83
N VAL A 106 0.06 -28.39 -16.62
CA VAL A 106 1.48 -28.23 -16.36
C VAL A 106 2.37 -29.25 -17.14
N ASN A 107 1.83 -30.43 -17.38
CA ASN A 107 2.53 -31.48 -18.12
C ASN A 107 2.51 -31.28 -19.65
N PHE A 108 1.42 -30.72 -20.16
CA PHE A 108 1.27 -30.35 -21.56
C PHE A 108 0.77 -28.91 -21.63
N ASP A 109 1.69 -28.00 -21.92
CA ASP A 109 1.46 -26.58 -21.95
C ASP A 109 1.71 -26.03 -23.36
N ILE A 110 0.66 -25.49 -23.98
CA ILE A 110 0.73 -24.87 -25.31
C ILE A 110 1.59 -23.62 -25.29
N GLY A 111 1.60 -22.88 -24.18
CA GLY A 111 2.44 -21.70 -23.97
C GLY A 111 3.94 -21.99 -24.07
N ALA A 112 4.36 -23.28 -23.94
CA ALA A 112 5.76 -23.69 -24.10
C ALA A 112 6.33 -23.38 -25.52
N ILE A 113 5.48 -23.03 -26.49
CA ILE A 113 5.90 -22.53 -27.81
C ILE A 113 6.75 -21.25 -27.66
N ASN A 114 6.53 -20.44 -26.59
CA ASN A 114 7.33 -19.25 -26.33
C ASN A 114 8.82 -19.55 -26.13
N ASN A 115 9.16 -20.76 -25.64
CA ASN A 115 10.55 -21.15 -25.52
C ASN A 115 11.24 -21.39 -26.88
N PHE A 116 10.50 -21.72 -27.93
CA PHE A 116 11.01 -21.77 -29.30
C PHE A 116 11.09 -20.36 -29.91
N LEU A 117 10.14 -19.51 -29.57
CA LEU A 117 10.07 -18.10 -30.01
C LEU A 117 10.93 -17.16 -29.18
N LYS A 118 11.80 -17.67 -28.31
CA LYS A 118 12.64 -16.90 -27.37
C LYS A 118 13.48 -15.80 -28.02
N ILE A 119 13.79 -15.90 -29.30
CA ILE A 119 14.53 -14.89 -30.05
C ILE A 119 13.73 -13.57 -30.19
N PHE A 120 12.39 -13.65 -30.20
CA PHE A 120 11.49 -12.50 -30.27
C PHE A 120 11.12 -11.95 -28.90
N LEU A 121 11.58 -12.59 -27.82
CA LEU A 121 11.25 -12.23 -26.43
C LEU A 121 12.50 -11.87 -25.60
N PRO A 122 13.47 -11.08 -26.11
CA PRO A 122 14.61 -10.61 -25.33
C PRO A 122 14.14 -9.59 -24.29
N ALA A 123 15.03 -9.12 -23.40
CA ALA A 123 14.76 -7.97 -22.55
C ALA A 123 14.28 -6.77 -23.39
N GLY A 124 13.27 -6.08 -22.89
CA GLY A 124 12.66 -4.93 -23.58
C GLY A 124 11.84 -5.28 -24.82
N PHE A 125 11.41 -6.51 -25.00
CA PHE A 125 10.66 -6.94 -26.19
C PHE A 125 9.37 -6.15 -26.43
N TYR A 126 8.68 -5.65 -25.36
CA TYR A 126 7.47 -4.82 -25.54
C TYR A 126 7.75 -3.46 -26.17
N TYR A 127 8.97 -2.97 -26.05
CA TYR A 127 9.41 -1.72 -26.69
C TYR A 127 9.90 -1.91 -28.12
N LYS A 128 10.02 -3.14 -28.60
CA LYS A 128 10.63 -3.48 -29.89
C LYS A 128 9.70 -4.28 -30.79
N THR A 129 9.06 -5.32 -30.26
CA THR A 129 8.33 -6.31 -31.06
C THR A 129 6.87 -5.93 -31.30
N PHE A 130 6.20 -5.30 -30.33
CA PHE A 130 4.78 -5.03 -30.34
C PHE A 130 4.41 -3.55 -30.50
N MET A 131 5.25 -2.77 -31.20
CA MET A 131 5.08 -1.33 -31.35
C MET A 131 4.26 -0.92 -32.57
N TRP A 132 4.06 -1.79 -33.52
CA TRP A 132 3.36 -1.49 -34.77
C TRP A 132 2.33 -2.56 -35.10
N PRO A 133 1.09 -2.20 -35.52
CA PRO A 133 0.50 -0.85 -35.49
C PRO A 133 0.20 -0.39 -34.05
N LYS A 134 0.38 0.91 -33.75
CA LYS A 134 0.17 1.47 -32.40
C LYS A 134 -1.25 1.25 -31.86
N SER A 135 -2.27 1.27 -32.74
CA SER A 135 -3.69 1.04 -32.40
C SER A 135 -3.97 -0.37 -31.85
N PHE A 136 -3.07 -1.33 -32.09
CA PHE A 136 -3.23 -2.72 -31.64
C PHE A 136 -2.76 -2.92 -30.19
N TRP A 137 -2.02 -1.96 -29.60
CA TRP A 137 -1.49 -2.13 -28.26
C TRP A 137 -2.56 -2.49 -27.24
N TYR A 138 -3.56 -1.60 -27.03
CA TYR A 138 -4.61 -1.86 -26.04
C TYR A 138 -5.65 -2.90 -26.45
N ARG A 139 -5.85 -3.13 -27.75
CA ARG A 139 -6.89 -4.04 -28.23
C ARG A 139 -6.45 -5.46 -28.43
N ILE A 140 -5.17 -5.68 -28.75
CA ILE A 140 -4.63 -6.99 -29.14
C ILE A 140 -3.40 -7.34 -28.30
N TYR A 141 -2.33 -6.53 -28.34
CA TYR A 141 -1.04 -6.94 -27.80
C TYR A 141 -1.05 -7.02 -26.27
N GLU A 142 -1.46 -5.98 -25.58
CA GLU A 142 -1.50 -5.96 -24.12
C GLU A 142 -2.41 -7.05 -23.53
N PRO A 143 -3.68 -7.21 -23.98
CA PRO A 143 -4.55 -8.29 -23.49
C PRO A 143 -3.98 -9.68 -23.70
N PHE A 144 -3.35 -9.92 -24.88
CA PHE A 144 -2.72 -11.20 -25.17
C PHE A 144 -1.48 -11.45 -24.30
N ILE A 145 -0.59 -10.46 -24.17
CA ILE A 145 0.61 -10.54 -23.34
C ILE A 145 0.23 -10.77 -21.88
N ARG A 146 -0.73 -9.99 -21.35
CA ARG A 146 -1.23 -10.12 -19.98
C ARG A 146 -1.82 -11.50 -19.70
N LYS A 147 -2.62 -12.02 -20.63
CA LYS A 147 -3.20 -13.37 -20.52
C LYS A 147 -2.13 -14.47 -20.64
N ALA A 148 -1.14 -14.30 -21.50
CA ALA A 148 -0.04 -15.23 -21.67
C ALA A 148 0.94 -15.22 -20.49
N ALA A 149 1.11 -14.07 -19.84
CA ALA A 149 1.90 -13.93 -18.61
C ALA A 149 1.31 -14.69 -17.40
N GLY A 150 0.02 -14.93 -17.38
CA GLY A 150 -0.76 -15.96 -16.73
C GLY A 150 -0.40 -16.38 -15.30
N LEU A 151 0.05 -15.48 -14.43
CA LEU A 151 0.09 -15.73 -13.00
C LEU A 151 -1.34 -16.05 -12.51
N GLY A 152 -1.51 -16.41 -11.24
CA GLY A 152 -2.82 -16.78 -10.68
C GLY A 152 -3.92 -15.73 -10.90
N VAL A 153 -5.16 -16.16 -10.82
CA VAL A 153 -6.35 -15.32 -11.05
C VAL A 153 -6.96 -14.94 -9.72
N ALA A 154 -7.16 -13.63 -9.48
CA ALA A 154 -7.84 -13.13 -8.29
C ALA A 154 -9.31 -13.56 -8.29
N SER A 155 -9.87 -13.81 -7.11
CA SER A 155 -11.30 -14.09 -6.96
C SER A 155 -12.13 -12.88 -7.36
N ILE A 156 -13.26 -13.11 -8.05
CA ILE A 156 -14.28 -12.11 -8.29
C ILE A 156 -15.42 -12.17 -7.24
N GLU A 157 -15.40 -13.21 -6.41
CA GLU A 157 -16.34 -13.38 -5.30
C GLU A 157 -15.94 -12.49 -4.13
N HIS A 158 -16.94 -12.11 -3.34
CA HIS A 158 -16.69 -11.36 -2.11
C HIS A 158 -15.90 -12.20 -1.11
N ASP A 159 -14.79 -11.65 -0.61
CA ASP A 159 -14.00 -12.30 0.44
C ASP A 159 -14.77 -12.28 1.77
N LYS A 160 -15.13 -13.46 2.25
CA LYS A 160 -15.89 -13.67 3.50
C LYS A 160 -14.99 -13.73 4.74
N GLU A 161 -13.68 -13.77 4.54
CA GLU A 161 -12.73 -13.85 5.63
C GLU A 161 -12.61 -12.51 6.36
N ARG A 162 -12.12 -12.56 7.56
CA ARG A 162 -11.92 -11.38 8.41
C ARG A 162 -10.43 -11.08 8.53
N TYR A 163 -10.12 -9.81 8.55
CA TYR A 163 -8.77 -9.31 8.75
C TYR A 163 -8.80 -8.25 9.85
N GLU A 164 -7.70 -8.12 10.58
CA GLU A 164 -7.60 -7.19 11.70
C GLU A 164 -6.33 -6.35 11.60
N HIS A 165 -6.43 -5.10 12.05
CA HIS A 165 -5.27 -4.27 12.36
C HIS A 165 -5.14 -4.16 13.87
N LYS A 166 -3.91 -4.30 14.38
CA LYS A 166 -3.57 -4.09 15.80
C LYS A 166 -2.32 -3.25 15.94
N TYR A 167 -2.24 -2.58 17.08
CA TYR A 167 -1.11 -1.76 17.46
C TYR A 167 -0.46 -2.39 18.69
N GLU A 168 0.87 -2.43 18.69
CA GLU A 168 1.64 -3.01 19.80
C GLU A 168 2.86 -2.14 20.08
N TYR A 169 3.28 -2.14 21.32
CA TYR A 169 4.46 -1.44 21.79
C TYR A 169 5.34 -2.35 22.63
N CYS A 170 6.66 -2.32 22.39
CA CYS A 170 7.63 -3.07 23.18
C CYS A 170 8.92 -2.28 23.44
N ASP A 171 9.71 -2.74 24.38
CA ASP A 171 11.04 -2.19 24.60
C ASP A 171 12.02 -2.70 23.53
N LEU A 172 11.90 -3.98 23.17
CA LEU A 172 12.76 -4.63 22.18
C LEU A 172 11.94 -5.54 21.25
N LEU A 173 11.95 -5.22 19.95
CA LEU A 173 11.44 -6.11 18.90
C LEU A 173 12.60 -6.88 18.29
N ILE A 174 12.49 -8.20 18.26
CA ILE A 174 13.47 -9.10 17.63
C ILE A 174 12.82 -9.77 16.42
N VAL A 175 13.45 -9.63 15.26
CA VAL A 175 12.98 -10.17 13.99
C VAL A 175 13.82 -11.39 13.60
N GLY A 176 13.19 -12.56 13.65
CA GLY A 176 13.81 -13.86 13.41
C GLY A 176 14.16 -14.60 14.70
N SER A 177 13.82 -15.89 14.77
CA SER A 177 14.05 -16.78 15.92
C SER A 177 15.15 -17.83 15.69
N GLY A 178 16.12 -17.50 14.82
CA GLY A 178 17.35 -18.28 14.73
C GLY A 178 18.22 -18.16 15.98
N PRO A 179 19.44 -18.74 16.00
CA PRO A 179 20.32 -18.69 17.17
C PRO A 179 20.52 -17.29 17.71
N SER A 180 20.74 -16.30 16.84
CA SER A 180 20.92 -14.90 17.22
C SER A 180 19.67 -14.32 17.90
N GLY A 181 18.49 -14.53 17.30
CA GLY A 181 17.25 -13.98 17.85
C GLY A 181 16.87 -14.60 19.19
N LEU A 182 17.02 -15.95 19.32
CA LEU A 182 16.75 -16.65 20.58
C LEU A 182 17.70 -16.20 21.71
N ALA A 183 18.99 -16.11 21.43
CA ALA A 183 19.98 -15.66 22.40
C ALA A 183 19.72 -14.22 22.88
N SER A 184 19.46 -13.32 21.96
CA SER A 184 19.15 -11.92 22.28
C SER A 184 17.84 -11.78 23.06
N ALA A 185 16.78 -12.52 22.65
CA ALA A 185 15.50 -12.49 23.35
C ALA A 185 15.62 -12.99 24.79
N TYR A 186 16.34 -14.10 24.97
CA TYR A 186 16.53 -14.69 26.29
C TYR A 186 17.30 -13.75 27.22
N SER A 187 18.44 -13.24 26.75
CA SER A 187 19.26 -12.31 27.52
C SER A 187 18.53 -11.04 27.91
N ALA A 188 17.80 -10.40 26.94
CA ALA A 188 17.05 -9.19 27.18
C ALA A 188 15.87 -9.41 28.14
N ALA A 189 15.15 -10.53 27.97
CA ALA A 189 13.97 -10.84 28.78
C ALA A 189 14.35 -11.15 30.24
N LYS A 190 15.42 -11.92 30.48
CA LYS A 190 15.95 -12.20 31.82
C LYS A 190 16.40 -10.93 32.56
N ASN A 191 16.80 -9.90 31.82
CA ASN A 191 17.11 -8.58 32.36
C ASN A 191 15.91 -7.63 32.46
N GLY A 192 14.68 -8.14 32.22
CA GLY A 192 13.40 -7.44 32.48
C GLY A 192 12.85 -6.59 31.36
N ALA A 193 13.42 -6.57 30.17
CA ALA A 193 12.86 -5.85 29.03
C ALA A 193 11.57 -6.51 28.52
N ARG A 194 10.61 -5.71 28.03
CA ARG A 194 9.45 -6.22 27.30
C ARG A 194 9.87 -6.57 25.87
N VAL A 195 9.92 -7.88 25.60
CA VAL A 195 10.44 -8.42 24.35
C VAL A 195 9.30 -8.97 23.49
N ILE A 196 9.30 -8.63 22.21
CA ILE A 196 8.50 -9.33 21.19
C ILE A 196 9.48 -10.05 20.27
N LEU A 197 9.32 -11.36 20.13
CA LEU A 197 10.07 -12.21 19.21
C LEU A 197 9.15 -12.62 18.06
N ALA A 198 9.46 -12.18 16.83
CA ALA A 198 8.70 -12.48 15.62
C ALA A 198 9.43 -13.50 14.75
N GLU A 199 8.71 -14.53 14.30
CA GLU A 199 9.20 -15.59 13.40
C GLU A 199 8.24 -15.81 12.24
N ASP A 200 8.73 -15.83 11.00
CA ASP A 200 7.92 -16.00 9.80
C ASP A 200 7.45 -17.45 9.59
N LYS A 201 8.23 -18.42 10.03
CA LYS A 201 7.89 -19.85 9.96
C LYS A 201 6.99 -20.29 11.13
N SER A 202 6.42 -21.48 11.02
CA SER A 202 5.64 -22.11 12.10
C SER A 202 6.52 -22.62 13.25
N ARG A 203 7.80 -22.91 12.98
CA ARG A 203 8.80 -23.45 13.91
C ARG A 203 9.86 -22.41 14.23
N PHE A 204 10.28 -22.41 15.48
CA PHE A 204 11.40 -21.60 15.97
C PHE A 204 12.72 -22.34 15.89
N GLY A 205 13.85 -21.63 15.88
CA GLY A 205 15.19 -22.19 15.92
C GLY A 205 16.04 -21.93 14.68
N GLY A 206 15.42 -21.55 13.54
CA GLY A 206 16.15 -21.25 12.30
C GLY A 206 17.09 -22.38 11.90
N THR A 207 18.38 -22.09 11.68
CA THR A 207 19.40 -23.06 11.25
C THR A 207 19.69 -24.16 12.29
N LEU A 208 19.34 -23.97 13.57
CA LEU A 208 19.48 -25.01 14.60
C LEU A 208 18.59 -26.23 14.34
N LEU A 209 17.53 -26.07 13.55
CA LEU A 209 16.65 -27.18 13.14
C LEU A 209 17.30 -28.12 12.12
N THR A 210 18.34 -27.66 11.44
CA THR A 210 19.00 -28.39 10.35
C THR A 210 20.47 -28.67 10.61
N SER A 211 21.08 -28.12 11.64
CA SER A 211 22.48 -28.35 12.05
C SER A 211 22.62 -29.46 13.11
N ASP A 212 23.77 -30.12 13.12
CA ASP A 212 24.12 -31.14 14.13
C ASP A 212 25.06 -30.56 15.20
N VAL A 213 24.99 -29.28 15.48
CA VAL A 213 25.83 -28.60 16.48
C VAL A 213 25.32 -28.85 17.90
N ASN A 214 26.26 -28.82 18.87
CA ASN A 214 25.94 -28.81 20.30
C ASN A 214 26.14 -27.39 20.86
N ILE A 215 25.21 -26.97 21.70
CA ILE A 215 25.26 -25.72 22.45
C ILE A 215 25.31 -26.09 23.93
N GLY A 216 26.48 -25.94 24.57
CA GLY A 216 26.73 -26.55 25.88
C GLY A 216 26.65 -28.08 25.80
N ASN A 217 25.79 -28.67 26.61
CA ASN A 217 25.55 -30.11 26.66
C ASN A 217 24.31 -30.58 25.88
N GLU A 218 23.63 -29.67 25.16
CA GLU A 218 22.39 -29.93 24.43
C GLU A 218 22.61 -29.86 22.90
N LYS A 219 21.83 -30.62 22.14
CA LYS A 219 21.78 -30.40 20.71
C LYS A 219 21.13 -29.04 20.37
N GLY A 220 21.57 -28.38 19.32
CA GLY A 220 21.08 -27.06 18.96
C GLY A 220 19.56 -26.95 18.90
N LYS A 221 18.86 -27.98 18.38
CA LYS A 221 17.39 -28.03 18.38
C LYS A 221 16.80 -28.10 19.79
N GLU A 222 17.36 -28.93 20.67
CA GLU A 222 16.90 -29.12 22.07
C GLU A 222 17.09 -27.81 22.86
N TRP A 223 18.22 -27.15 22.67
CA TRP A 223 18.48 -25.82 23.21
C TRP A 223 17.42 -24.79 22.72
N ALA A 224 17.11 -24.77 21.43
CA ALA A 224 16.10 -23.84 20.89
C ALA A 224 14.71 -24.11 21.47
N ASP A 225 14.30 -25.37 21.56
CA ASP A 225 13.01 -25.77 22.13
C ASP A 225 12.89 -25.36 23.59
N ARG A 226 13.97 -25.56 24.40
CA ARG A 226 14.03 -25.14 25.80
C ARG A 226 13.94 -23.62 25.94
N ILE A 227 14.77 -22.86 25.21
CA ILE A 227 14.77 -21.39 25.25
C ILE A 227 13.36 -20.82 24.88
N ILE A 228 12.73 -21.34 23.85
CA ILE A 228 11.36 -20.92 23.46
C ILE A 228 10.35 -21.25 24.57
N SER A 229 10.46 -22.40 25.22
CA SER A 229 9.56 -22.74 26.32
C SER A 229 9.74 -21.78 27.49
N GLU A 230 10.97 -21.50 27.91
CA GLU A 230 11.24 -20.52 28.95
C GLU A 230 10.75 -19.10 28.58
N LEU A 231 10.98 -18.65 27.34
CA LEU A 231 10.50 -17.34 26.87
C LEU A 231 8.99 -17.22 26.91
N LYS A 232 8.25 -18.27 26.59
CA LYS A 232 6.78 -18.28 26.63
C LYS A 232 6.20 -18.20 28.05
N GLU A 233 6.96 -18.65 29.05
CA GLU A 233 6.58 -18.57 30.46
C GLU A 233 6.85 -17.20 31.08
N MET A 234 7.69 -16.37 30.45
CA MET A 234 8.03 -15.05 30.96
C MET A 234 6.90 -14.03 30.67
N PRO A 235 6.37 -13.32 31.68
CA PRO A 235 5.25 -12.38 31.50
C PRO A 235 5.61 -11.13 30.68
N ASN A 236 6.89 -10.81 30.58
CA ASN A 236 7.42 -9.69 29.79
C ASN A 236 7.79 -10.07 28.35
N VAL A 237 7.44 -11.29 27.90
CA VAL A 237 7.78 -11.78 26.56
C VAL A 237 6.53 -12.17 25.78
N THR A 238 6.48 -11.73 24.52
CA THR A 238 5.49 -12.19 23.54
C THR A 238 6.21 -12.88 22.39
N VAL A 239 5.92 -14.17 22.18
CA VAL A 239 6.49 -14.97 21.09
C VAL A 239 5.43 -15.17 20.00
N LYS A 240 5.75 -14.74 18.77
CA LYS A 240 4.85 -14.82 17.60
C LYS A 240 5.50 -15.61 16.47
N ASN A 241 4.92 -16.77 16.15
CA ASN A 241 5.28 -17.52 14.94
C ASN A 241 4.32 -17.17 13.79
N ARG A 242 4.60 -17.62 12.58
CA ARG A 242 3.84 -17.26 11.35
C ARG A 242 3.66 -15.76 11.20
N SER A 243 4.61 -14.99 11.70
CA SER A 243 4.54 -13.54 11.89
C SER A 243 5.70 -12.88 11.16
N GLN A 244 5.43 -12.39 9.96
CA GLN A 244 6.43 -11.85 9.07
C GLN A 244 6.51 -10.33 9.15
N VAL A 245 7.64 -9.81 9.59
CA VAL A 245 7.96 -8.38 9.53
C VAL A 245 8.37 -8.06 8.10
N PHE A 246 7.55 -7.29 7.39
CA PHE A 246 7.76 -7.01 5.96
C PHE A 246 8.12 -5.56 5.64
N GLY A 247 8.03 -4.65 6.61
CA GLY A 247 8.34 -3.24 6.43
C GLY A 247 8.88 -2.57 7.68
N TYR A 248 9.86 -1.68 7.49
CA TYR A 248 10.46 -0.85 8.53
C TYR A 248 10.36 0.61 8.12
N TYR A 249 9.73 1.43 8.96
CA TYR A 249 9.40 2.82 8.72
C TYR A 249 10.04 3.73 9.78
N ASP A 250 9.84 5.04 9.67
CA ASP A 250 10.41 6.03 10.57
C ASP A 250 9.99 5.84 12.04
N HIS A 251 10.85 6.27 12.94
CA HIS A 251 10.63 6.22 14.39
C HIS A 251 10.42 4.80 14.94
N ASN A 252 11.19 3.84 14.46
CA ASN A 252 11.11 2.43 14.83
C ASN A 252 9.68 1.88 14.75
N MET A 253 8.93 2.27 13.73
CA MET A 253 7.67 1.64 13.38
C MET A 253 7.91 0.50 12.40
N LEU A 254 7.53 -0.71 12.78
CA LEU A 254 7.57 -1.88 11.90
C LEU A 254 6.16 -2.39 11.68
N VAL A 255 5.95 -2.97 10.49
CA VAL A 255 4.68 -3.61 10.14
C VAL A 255 4.91 -5.09 9.93
N MET A 256 4.05 -5.89 10.58
CA MET A 256 4.14 -7.34 10.59
C MET A 256 2.80 -7.97 10.21
N SER A 257 2.84 -8.97 9.34
CA SER A 257 1.67 -9.79 8.97
C SER A 257 1.72 -11.12 9.72
N GLU A 258 0.72 -11.37 10.57
CA GLU A 258 0.54 -12.62 11.32
C GLU A 258 -0.52 -13.48 10.60
N ARG A 259 -0.14 -14.70 10.21
CA ARG A 259 -1.03 -15.70 9.59
C ARG A 259 -1.69 -16.54 10.68
N ILE A 260 -2.93 -16.21 11.05
CA ILE A 260 -3.62 -16.81 12.20
C ILE A 260 -4.32 -18.12 11.82
N SER A 261 -4.92 -18.18 10.65
CA SER A 261 -5.69 -19.36 10.23
C SER A 261 -5.41 -19.86 8.81
N ASP A 262 -4.35 -19.34 8.16
CA ASP A 262 -3.95 -19.79 6.82
C ASP A 262 -3.54 -21.28 6.76
N HIS A 263 -3.14 -21.84 7.91
CA HIS A 263 -2.79 -23.25 8.11
C HIS A 263 -3.98 -24.14 8.51
N LEU A 264 -5.18 -23.61 8.57
CA LEU A 264 -6.40 -24.31 8.97
C LEU A 264 -7.36 -24.46 7.80
N PRO A 265 -8.15 -25.54 7.75
CA PRO A 265 -9.13 -25.78 6.68
C PRO A 265 -10.25 -24.73 6.66
N LYS A 266 -10.60 -24.17 7.81
CA LYS A 266 -11.59 -23.09 7.99
C LYS A 266 -11.12 -22.14 9.07
N THR A 267 -11.36 -20.85 8.86
CA THR A 267 -11.19 -19.84 9.90
C THR A 267 -12.19 -20.08 11.03
N LYS A 268 -11.74 -20.07 12.28
CA LYS A 268 -12.63 -20.19 13.43
C LYS A 268 -13.56 -18.97 13.50
N LYS A 269 -14.81 -19.17 13.90
CA LYS A 269 -15.79 -18.10 14.08
C LYS A 269 -15.21 -16.97 14.95
N PHE A 270 -15.31 -15.74 14.50
CA PHE A 270 -14.76 -14.52 15.13
C PHE A 270 -13.24 -14.40 15.18
N HIS A 271 -12.47 -15.32 14.62
CA HIS A 271 -11.03 -15.16 14.44
C HIS A 271 -10.74 -14.54 13.06
N PRO A 272 -9.70 -13.71 12.94
CA PRO A 272 -9.25 -13.24 11.65
C PRO A 272 -8.49 -14.34 10.90
N LYS A 273 -8.45 -14.25 9.58
CA LYS A 273 -7.57 -15.07 8.75
C LYS A 273 -6.13 -14.62 8.94
N GLN A 274 -5.90 -13.33 8.82
CA GLN A 274 -4.61 -12.69 9.03
C GLN A 274 -4.80 -11.42 9.85
N ARG A 275 -3.72 -11.00 10.52
CA ARG A 275 -3.67 -9.78 11.31
C ARG A 275 -2.45 -8.97 10.92
N LEU A 276 -2.66 -7.67 10.69
CA LEU A 276 -1.59 -6.70 10.49
C LEU A 276 -1.29 -6.00 11.82
N TRP A 277 -0.03 -6.03 12.21
CA TRP A 277 0.46 -5.38 13.41
C TRP A 277 1.27 -4.13 13.05
N TYR A 278 0.90 -3.00 13.61
CA TYR A 278 1.70 -1.77 13.63
C TYR A 278 2.47 -1.73 14.94
N MET A 279 3.76 -1.99 14.89
CA MET A 279 4.61 -2.19 16.06
C MET A 279 5.53 -1.01 16.26
N ARG A 280 5.52 -0.44 17.46
CA ARG A 280 6.49 0.55 17.91
C ARG A 280 7.45 -0.08 18.91
N ALA A 281 8.73 0.00 18.63
CA ALA A 281 9.77 -0.51 19.52
C ALA A 281 10.73 0.61 19.95
N LYS A 282 11.23 0.57 21.18
CA LYS A 282 12.34 1.47 21.56
C LYS A 282 13.60 1.08 20.81
N GLU A 283 13.88 -0.24 20.76
CA GLU A 283 15.02 -0.81 20.06
C GLU A 283 14.55 -1.97 19.16
N VAL A 284 15.25 -2.20 18.07
CA VAL A 284 14.99 -3.30 17.13
C VAL A 284 16.24 -4.12 16.93
N LEU A 285 16.14 -5.45 17.03
CA LEU A 285 17.18 -6.39 16.63
C LEU A 285 16.76 -7.16 15.40
N ILE A 286 17.52 -6.99 14.31
CA ILE A 286 17.32 -7.71 13.06
C ILE A 286 18.19 -8.95 13.08
N SER A 287 17.56 -10.12 13.22
CA SER A 287 18.18 -11.45 13.24
C SER A 287 17.62 -12.35 12.15
N SER A 288 17.29 -11.75 10.99
CA SER A 288 16.60 -12.38 9.88
C SER A 288 17.46 -13.35 9.03
N GLY A 289 18.72 -13.56 9.42
CA GLY A 289 19.59 -14.54 8.81
C GLY A 289 20.11 -14.17 7.42
N SER A 290 20.36 -15.17 6.60
CA SER A 290 20.89 -15.04 5.24
C SER A 290 20.19 -16.02 4.29
N ILE A 291 20.24 -15.74 3.01
CA ILE A 291 19.72 -16.60 1.92
C ILE A 291 20.92 -17.20 1.17
N GLU A 292 20.84 -18.49 0.88
CA GLU A 292 21.89 -19.15 0.10
C GLU A 292 21.90 -18.62 -1.34
N ARG A 293 23.10 -18.30 -1.84
CA ARG A 293 23.30 -17.76 -3.20
C ARG A 293 23.37 -18.92 -4.19
N PRO A 294 22.63 -18.89 -5.30
CA PRO A 294 22.81 -19.89 -6.35
C PRO A 294 24.06 -19.62 -7.18
N LEU A 295 24.71 -20.68 -7.66
CA LEU A 295 25.69 -20.63 -8.75
C LEU A 295 24.96 -20.62 -10.09
N VAL A 296 25.42 -19.83 -11.06
CA VAL A 296 24.78 -19.61 -12.36
C VAL A 296 25.45 -20.50 -13.43
N PHE A 297 24.68 -21.38 -14.04
CA PHE A 297 25.14 -22.32 -15.08
C PHE A 297 24.02 -22.60 -16.09
N GLY A 298 24.32 -23.36 -17.15
CA GLY A 298 23.36 -23.62 -18.20
C GLY A 298 22.13 -24.42 -17.72
N ASN A 299 20.92 -23.99 -18.12
CA ASN A 299 19.63 -24.61 -17.76
C ASN A 299 19.46 -24.82 -16.25
N ASN A 300 19.99 -23.92 -15.45
CA ASN A 300 19.91 -23.93 -13.98
C ASN A 300 18.46 -23.77 -13.44
N ASP A 301 17.49 -23.64 -14.31
CA ASP A 301 16.05 -23.56 -14.03
C ASP A 301 15.31 -24.90 -14.16
N THR A 302 16.00 -25.97 -14.57
CA THR A 302 15.37 -27.29 -14.76
C THR A 302 14.85 -27.86 -13.45
N PRO A 303 13.59 -28.37 -13.37
CA PRO A 303 13.06 -28.98 -12.15
C PRO A 303 13.99 -30.07 -11.60
N GLY A 304 14.35 -29.97 -10.33
CA GLY A 304 15.38 -30.79 -9.68
C GLY A 304 16.70 -30.05 -9.45
N VAL A 305 16.87 -28.83 -10.00
CA VAL A 305 17.90 -27.89 -9.55
C VAL A 305 17.32 -27.10 -8.39
N MET A 306 18.01 -27.02 -7.24
CA MET A 306 17.58 -26.32 -6.06
C MET A 306 18.75 -25.88 -5.18
N LEU A 307 18.48 -25.02 -4.20
CA LEU A 307 19.46 -24.65 -3.18
C LEU A 307 19.84 -25.84 -2.31
N SER A 308 21.10 -25.93 -1.94
CA SER A 308 21.63 -26.98 -1.08
C SER A 308 21.02 -26.93 0.32
N SER A 309 20.87 -25.73 0.87
CA SER A 309 20.18 -25.49 2.15
C SER A 309 18.72 -25.94 2.13
N ALA A 310 18.01 -25.72 1.02
CA ALA A 310 16.64 -26.18 0.85
C ALA A 310 16.57 -27.71 0.85
N ALA A 311 17.46 -28.38 0.13
CA ALA A 311 17.55 -29.85 0.13
C ALA A 311 17.79 -30.41 1.54
N LYS A 312 18.70 -29.79 2.32
CA LYS A 312 18.97 -30.13 3.71
C LYS A 312 17.74 -29.86 4.62
N GLU A 313 17.01 -28.76 4.41
CA GLU A 313 15.79 -28.48 5.15
C GLU A 313 14.68 -29.50 4.84
N TYR A 314 14.43 -29.85 3.55
CA TYR A 314 13.48 -30.89 3.20
C TYR A 314 13.82 -32.23 3.88
N LEU A 315 15.09 -32.58 3.92
CA LEU A 315 15.54 -33.82 4.58
C LEU A 315 15.35 -33.76 6.10
N LYS A 316 15.92 -32.76 6.76
CA LYS A 316 15.99 -32.70 8.24
C LYS A 316 14.67 -32.34 8.90
N VAL A 317 13.91 -31.40 8.31
CA VAL A 317 12.66 -30.91 8.90
C VAL A 317 11.45 -31.75 8.46
N TYR A 318 11.41 -32.12 7.18
CA TYR A 318 10.23 -32.82 6.65
C TYR A 318 10.47 -34.32 6.40
N GLY A 319 11.70 -34.81 6.51
CA GLY A 319 12.06 -36.19 6.18
C GLY A 319 11.88 -36.54 4.70
N VAL A 320 12.11 -35.58 3.79
CA VAL A 320 11.84 -35.72 2.36
C VAL A 320 13.13 -35.66 1.57
N LEU A 321 13.36 -36.68 0.73
CA LEU A 321 14.45 -36.68 -0.27
C LEU A 321 14.02 -35.86 -1.50
N VAL A 322 14.88 -34.97 -1.96
CA VAL A 322 14.64 -34.17 -3.17
C VAL A 322 15.04 -34.93 -4.45
N GLY A 323 15.86 -35.97 -4.30
CA GLY A 323 16.30 -36.90 -5.31
C GLY A 323 16.97 -38.11 -4.69
N LYS A 324 17.23 -39.15 -5.51
CA LYS A 324 17.92 -40.39 -5.08
C LYS A 324 19.37 -40.46 -5.56
N LYS A 325 19.76 -39.57 -6.48
CA LYS A 325 21.13 -39.44 -7.02
C LYS A 325 21.56 -37.98 -7.02
N PRO A 326 21.77 -37.37 -5.81
CA PRO A 326 22.06 -35.94 -5.70
C PRO A 326 23.49 -35.63 -6.21
N LEU A 327 23.59 -34.56 -6.98
CA LEU A 327 24.83 -33.91 -7.35
C LEU A 327 24.89 -32.57 -6.59
N ILE A 328 25.89 -32.41 -5.75
CA ILE A 328 26.10 -31.18 -4.98
C ILE A 328 27.11 -30.30 -5.75
N PHE A 329 26.73 -29.09 -6.11
CA PHE A 329 27.57 -28.12 -6.77
C PHE A 329 27.83 -26.92 -5.85
N THR A 330 29.08 -26.77 -5.43
CA THR A 330 29.42 -25.81 -4.37
C THR A 330 30.76 -25.10 -4.61
N ASN A 331 30.90 -23.92 -3.97
CA ASN A 331 32.13 -23.16 -3.82
C ASN A 331 32.50 -22.94 -2.33
N ASN A 332 31.83 -23.64 -1.41
CA ASN A 332 31.99 -23.47 0.03
C ASN A 332 31.60 -24.76 0.81
N ASP A 333 31.73 -24.74 2.12
CA ASP A 333 31.52 -25.92 2.95
C ASP A 333 30.07 -26.30 3.23
N SER A 334 29.11 -25.36 3.06
CA SER A 334 27.68 -25.65 3.26
C SER A 334 27.16 -26.77 2.34
N GLY A 335 27.72 -26.88 1.13
CA GLY A 335 27.42 -28.00 0.23
C GLY A 335 27.84 -29.35 0.78
N TYR A 336 28.98 -29.42 1.47
CA TYR A 336 29.48 -30.65 2.12
C TYR A 336 28.57 -31.07 3.29
N GLU A 337 28.06 -30.15 4.09
CA GLU A 337 27.10 -30.47 5.15
C GLU A 337 25.85 -31.16 4.59
N THR A 338 25.32 -30.65 3.48
CA THR A 338 24.16 -31.28 2.81
C THR A 338 24.50 -32.68 2.29
N ALA A 339 25.69 -32.85 1.71
CA ALA A 339 26.15 -34.17 1.21
C ALA A 339 26.30 -35.17 2.37
N ILE A 340 26.88 -34.75 3.49
CA ILE A 340 27.03 -35.58 4.70
C ILE A 340 25.66 -36.04 5.21
N GLU A 341 24.67 -35.15 5.24
CA GLU A 341 23.32 -35.50 5.65
C GLU A 341 22.65 -36.51 4.70
N PHE A 342 22.81 -36.37 3.38
CA PHE A 342 22.37 -37.40 2.42
C PHE A 342 23.03 -38.72 2.68
N LYS A 343 24.37 -38.74 2.88
CA LYS A 343 25.12 -39.96 3.12
C LYS A 343 24.73 -40.68 4.42
N LYS A 344 24.52 -39.90 5.53
CA LYS A 344 24.04 -40.46 6.81
C LYS A 344 22.64 -41.11 6.67
N ASN A 345 21.86 -40.67 5.69
CA ASN A 345 20.54 -41.22 5.40
C ASN A 345 20.51 -42.24 4.24
N GLY A 346 21.67 -42.84 3.88
CA GLY A 346 21.78 -43.94 2.93
C GLY A 346 21.75 -43.54 1.47
N ILE A 347 21.94 -42.25 1.14
CA ILE A 347 22.00 -41.72 -0.20
C ILE A 347 23.46 -41.36 -0.54
N ASP A 348 23.95 -41.79 -1.69
CA ASP A 348 25.32 -41.50 -2.14
C ASP A 348 25.37 -40.23 -3.00
N PRO A 349 25.77 -39.07 -2.45
CA PRO A 349 25.95 -37.85 -3.23
C PRO A 349 27.32 -37.82 -3.95
N ILE A 350 27.37 -37.00 -5.02
CA ILE A 350 28.63 -36.60 -5.65
C ILE A 350 28.81 -35.10 -5.40
N ILE A 351 29.99 -34.67 -4.96
CA ILE A 351 30.32 -33.24 -4.75
C ILE A 351 31.21 -32.75 -5.90
N LEU A 352 30.81 -31.65 -6.50
CA LEU A 352 31.65 -30.83 -7.39
C LEU A 352 31.98 -29.53 -6.67
N ASP A 353 33.21 -29.29 -6.35
CA ASP A 353 33.71 -28.12 -5.70
C ASP A 353 34.54 -27.28 -6.66
N THR A 354 34.23 -25.98 -6.75
CA THR A 354 34.99 -25.06 -7.59
C THR A 354 36.41 -24.80 -7.10
N ARG A 355 36.64 -25.02 -5.81
CA ARG A 355 37.93 -24.79 -5.14
C ARG A 355 38.96 -25.86 -5.51
N LYS A 356 40.24 -25.47 -5.56
CA LYS A 356 41.36 -26.36 -5.96
C LYS A 356 41.80 -27.27 -4.82
N ASN A 357 41.94 -26.73 -3.63
CA ASN A 357 42.45 -27.47 -2.49
C ASN A 357 41.88 -26.96 -1.14
N PRO A 358 40.56 -27.03 -0.97
CA PRO A 358 39.94 -26.59 0.28
C PRO A 358 40.26 -27.57 1.38
N GLN A 359 40.51 -27.06 2.61
CA GLN A 359 40.81 -27.85 3.78
C GLN A 359 39.93 -27.39 4.96
N SER A 360 39.13 -28.32 5.49
CA SER A 360 38.33 -28.12 6.69
C SER A 360 37.94 -29.47 7.31
N GLU A 361 37.56 -29.46 8.57
CA GLU A 361 37.08 -30.64 9.29
C GLU A 361 35.83 -31.25 8.63
N ILE A 362 34.94 -30.40 8.02
CA ILE A 362 33.73 -30.83 7.32
C ILE A 362 34.09 -31.61 6.04
N ILE A 363 35.12 -31.16 5.33
CA ILE A 363 35.61 -31.83 4.12
C ILE A 363 36.25 -33.18 4.47
N ASP A 364 36.98 -33.25 5.58
CA ASP A 364 37.60 -34.48 6.05
C ASP A 364 36.54 -35.49 6.54
N GLU A 365 35.45 -34.99 7.21
CA GLU A 365 34.31 -35.87 7.53
C GLU A 365 33.65 -36.44 6.25
N ALA A 366 33.45 -35.62 5.23
CA ALA A 366 32.89 -36.10 3.95
C ALA A 366 33.77 -37.17 3.27
N LYS A 367 35.11 -36.98 3.26
CA LYS A 367 36.06 -37.97 2.77
C LYS A 367 36.00 -39.28 3.57
N ASN A 368 35.98 -39.18 4.92
CA ASN A 368 35.89 -40.32 5.81
C ASN A 368 34.62 -41.15 5.63
N LEU A 369 33.52 -40.48 5.25
CA LEU A 369 32.26 -41.13 4.90
C LEU A 369 32.27 -41.74 3.48
N GLY A 370 33.37 -41.62 2.72
CA GLY A 370 33.49 -42.14 1.38
C GLY A 370 32.63 -41.41 0.33
N ILE A 371 32.37 -40.11 0.52
CA ILE A 371 31.67 -39.31 -0.47
C ILE A 371 32.60 -39.02 -1.67
N ASN A 372 32.11 -39.19 -2.89
CA ASN A 372 32.86 -38.88 -4.11
C ASN A 372 32.97 -37.36 -4.30
N ILE A 373 34.21 -36.83 -4.26
CA ILE A 373 34.50 -35.41 -4.35
C ILE A 373 35.37 -35.13 -5.58
N LYS A 374 34.92 -34.23 -6.47
CA LYS A 374 35.69 -33.72 -7.61
C LYS A 374 36.04 -32.26 -7.38
N LEU A 375 37.29 -31.95 -7.16
CA LEU A 375 37.81 -30.58 -6.93
C LEU A 375 38.16 -29.88 -8.24
N SER A 376 37.99 -28.55 -8.28
CA SER A 376 38.10 -27.73 -9.50
C SER A 376 37.13 -28.18 -10.61
N TYR A 377 35.92 -28.62 -10.25
CA TYR A 377 34.88 -29.02 -11.20
C TYR A 377 33.66 -28.10 -11.10
N VAL A 378 33.01 -27.92 -12.24
CA VAL A 378 31.78 -27.10 -12.37
C VAL A 378 30.70 -27.87 -13.12
N VAL A 379 29.44 -27.55 -12.84
CA VAL A 379 28.30 -27.92 -13.67
C VAL A 379 28.20 -26.94 -14.85
N ILE A 380 28.33 -27.40 -16.06
CA ILE A 380 28.18 -26.58 -17.27
C ILE A 380 26.72 -26.38 -17.58
N ALA A 381 25.92 -27.47 -17.55
CA ALA A 381 24.49 -27.41 -17.80
C ALA A 381 23.75 -28.60 -17.19
N ALA A 382 22.54 -28.32 -16.64
CA ALA A 382 21.59 -29.39 -16.33
C ALA A 382 21.00 -29.98 -17.60
N GLN A 383 20.89 -31.30 -17.65
CA GLN A 383 20.31 -32.04 -18.77
C GLN A 383 18.97 -32.67 -18.35
N GLY A 384 17.96 -32.46 -19.17
CA GLY A 384 16.58 -32.85 -18.95
C GLY A 384 15.62 -31.76 -19.41
N TYR A 385 14.30 -31.97 -19.24
CA TYR A 385 13.30 -30.97 -19.58
C TYR A 385 12.32 -30.77 -18.42
N LYS A 386 11.50 -31.78 -18.09
CA LYS A 386 10.55 -31.72 -16.95
C LYS A 386 11.18 -32.12 -15.62
N LYS A 387 12.38 -32.65 -15.64
CA LYS A 387 13.23 -32.96 -14.51
C LYS A 387 14.68 -33.13 -14.93
N VAL A 388 15.61 -32.95 -14.01
CA VAL A 388 17.02 -33.31 -14.17
C VAL A 388 17.16 -34.81 -14.41
N LYS A 389 17.98 -35.20 -15.36
CA LYS A 389 18.38 -36.61 -15.69
C LYS A 389 19.88 -36.83 -15.62
N SER A 390 20.65 -35.80 -15.90
CA SER A 390 22.12 -35.79 -15.80
C SER A 390 22.63 -34.35 -15.78
N ALA A 391 23.90 -34.18 -15.57
CA ALA A 391 24.58 -32.88 -15.64
C ALA A 391 25.83 -33.02 -16.55
N ASP A 392 26.04 -32.04 -17.41
CA ASP A 392 27.32 -31.86 -18.09
C ASP A 392 28.25 -31.12 -17.12
N ILE A 393 29.41 -31.69 -16.87
CA ILE A 393 30.42 -31.17 -15.97
C ILE A 393 31.76 -31.04 -16.66
N ALA A 394 32.64 -30.19 -16.15
CA ALA A 394 34.04 -30.15 -16.58
C ALA A 394 34.96 -29.66 -15.45
N LYS A 395 36.22 -29.98 -15.56
CA LYS A 395 37.25 -29.32 -14.76
C LYS A 395 37.38 -27.88 -15.20
N ILE A 396 37.52 -26.95 -14.25
CA ILE A 396 37.71 -25.53 -14.53
C ILE A 396 39.18 -25.14 -14.19
N SER A 397 39.74 -24.26 -15.00
CA SER A 397 41.09 -23.71 -14.79
C SER A 397 41.17 -22.86 -13.53
N ASP A 398 42.39 -22.59 -13.05
CA ASP A 398 42.61 -21.83 -11.81
C ASP A 398 42.11 -20.37 -11.93
N ASP A 399 42.19 -19.76 -13.11
CA ASP A 399 41.65 -18.44 -13.42
C ASP A 399 40.13 -18.43 -13.64
N LYS A 400 39.44 -19.58 -13.55
CA LYS A 400 38.01 -19.78 -13.74
C LYS A 400 37.47 -19.35 -15.10
N GLU A 401 38.28 -19.30 -16.13
CA GLU A 401 37.92 -18.85 -17.48
C GLU A 401 37.82 -19.99 -18.50
N GLN A 402 38.59 -21.09 -18.29
CA GLN A 402 38.70 -22.20 -19.24
C GLN A 402 38.10 -23.49 -18.71
N LEU A 403 37.42 -24.21 -19.56
CA LEU A 403 36.79 -25.50 -19.28
C LEU A 403 37.59 -26.64 -19.94
N GLY A 404 37.82 -27.70 -19.19
CA GLY A 404 38.38 -28.94 -19.68
C GLY A 404 37.39 -29.78 -20.49
N THR A 405 37.69 -31.06 -20.66
CA THR A 405 36.82 -32.02 -21.34
C THR A 405 35.47 -32.13 -20.63
N ILE A 406 34.39 -32.14 -21.42
CA ILE A 406 33.03 -32.25 -20.89
C ILE A 406 32.73 -33.71 -20.59
N GLU A 407 32.30 -33.99 -19.37
CA GLU A 407 31.83 -35.28 -18.90
C GLU A 407 30.32 -35.19 -18.60
N ASN A 408 29.57 -36.27 -18.73
CA ASN A 408 28.17 -36.35 -18.36
C ASN A 408 27.97 -37.27 -17.14
N ILE A 409 27.39 -36.73 -16.05
CA ILE A 409 27.08 -37.49 -14.84
C ILE A 409 25.57 -37.68 -14.74
N LYS A 410 25.11 -38.93 -14.54
CA LYS A 410 23.71 -39.24 -14.26
C LYS A 410 23.33 -38.81 -12.83
N CYS A 411 22.40 -37.90 -12.72
CA CYS A 411 21.83 -37.42 -11.46
C CYS A 411 20.34 -37.10 -11.63
N ASP A 412 19.56 -37.07 -10.57
CA ASP A 412 18.14 -36.75 -10.60
C ASP A 412 17.80 -35.45 -9.85
N CYS A 413 18.79 -34.89 -9.14
CA CYS A 413 18.74 -33.53 -8.59
C CYS A 413 20.15 -32.91 -8.55
N ILE A 414 20.21 -31.58 -8.62
CA ILE A 414 21.42 -30.76 -8.47
C ILE A 414 21.20 -29.78 -7.34
N CYS A 415 21.92 -29.96 -6.23
CA CYS A 415 21.84 -29.07 -5.08
C CYS A 415 22.97 -28.03 -5.17
N VAL A 416 22.65 -26.75 -5.18
CA VAL A 416 23.56 -25.66 -5.50
C VAL A 416 23.85 -24.83 -4.26
N SER A 417 25.13 -24.56 -3.98
CA SER A 417 25.57 -23.72 -2.89
C SER A 417 26.66 -22.74 -3.35
N GLY A 418 26.30 -21.47 -3.50
CA GLY A 418 27.20 -20.38 -3.90
C GLY A 418 27.52 -19.41 -2.77
N PHE A 419 27.57 -19.92 -1.53
CA PHE A 419 27.72 -19.18 -0.29
C PHE A 419 26.44 -18.44 0.13
N TRP A 420 26.52 -17.45 1.03
CA TRP A 420 25.39 -16.84 1.71
C TRP A 420 25.31 -15.34 1.44
N THR A 421 24.09 -14.83 1.33
CA THR A 421 23.80 -13.40 1.17
C THR A 421 22.99 -12.92 2.37
N PRO A 422 23.49 -11.98 3.18
CA PRO A 422 22.76 -11.41 4.31
C PRO A 422 21.41 -10.81 3.91
N THR A 423 20.37 -10.98 4.73
CA THR A 423 19.06 -10.37 4.50
C THR A 423 19.02 -8.94 5.05
N ILE A 424 19.44 -7.99 4.23
CA ILE A 424 19.64 -6.58 4.62
C ILE A 424 18.42 -5.66 4.38
N HIS A 425 17.32 -6.20 3.93
CA HIS A 425 16.17 -5.40 3.48
C HIS A 425 15.58 -4.51 4.58
N LEU A 426 15.36 -5.03 5.80
CA LEU A 426 14.82 -4.26 6.91
C LEU A 426 15.82 -3.18 7.39
N ALA A 427 17.10 -3.51 7.49
CA ALA A 427 18.13 -2.54 7.79
C ALA A 427 18.20 -1.41 6.74
N SER A 428 18.08 -1.76 5.45
CA SER A 428 18.04 -0.77 4.37
C SER A 428 16.80 0.13 4.45
N GLN A 429 15.63 -0.43 4.79
CA GLN A 429 14.37 0.30 4.95
C GLN A 429 14.40 1.24 6.16
N SER A 430 15.13 0.91 7.24
CA SER A 430 15.33 1.82 8.38
C SER A 430 16.14 3.07 8.03
N GLY A 431 16.69 3.15 6.82
CA GLY A 431 17.57 4.21 6.35
C GLY A 431 19.06 3.94 6.60
N ASN A 432 19.41 2.73 7.01
CA ASN A 432 20.78 2.27 7.16
C ASN A 432 21.46 2.21 5.78
N LYS A 433 22.64 2.81 5.66
CA LYS A 433 23.46 2.69 4.46
C LYS A 433 24.23 1.37 4.53
N THR A 434 23.93 0.48 3.61
CA THR A 434 24.65 -0.79 3.48
C THR A 434 26.10 -0.56 3.04
N LYS A 435 27.00 -1.46 3.43
CA LYS A 435 28.40 -1.51 3.01
C LYS A 435 28.70 -2.87 2.39
N PHE A 436 29.60 -2.90 1.41
CA PHE A 436 30.07 -4.15 0.83
C PHE A 436 31.19 -4.75 1.70
N SER A 437 31.11 -6.05 1.98
CA SER A 437 32.17 -6.81 2.65
C SER A 437 32.85 -7.70 1.64
N GLU A 438 34.17 -7.45 1.45
CA GLU A 438 35.01 -8.23 0.55
C GLU A 438 35.17 -9.68 1.05
N ASP A 439 35.14 -9.92 2.37
CA ASP A 439 35.36 -11.24 2.95
C ASP A 439 34.26 -12.22 2.59
N ILE A 440 33.01 -11.74 2.54
CA ILE A 440 31.82 -12.56 2.23
C ILE A 440 31.26 -12.27 0.82
N ASP A 441 31.90 -11.36 0.07
CA ASP A 441 31.48 -10.96 -1.27
C ASP A 441 29.99 -10.58 -1.33
N ALA A 442 29.51 -9.78 -0.33
CA ALA A 442 28.11 -9.39 -0.19
C ALA A 442 27.95 -8.07 0.57
N PHE A 443 26.76 -7.47 0.44
CA PHE A 443 26.39 -6.30 1.24
C PHE A 443 25.97 -6.71 2.65
N VAL A 444 26.42 -5.94 3.64
CA VAL A 444 26.03 -6.02 5.04
C VAL A 444 25.47 -4.68 5.51
N PRO A 445 24.73 -4.61 6.61
CA PRO A 445 24.28 -3.36 7.21
C PRO A 445 25.48 -2.46 7.56
N GLY A 446 25.30 -1.16 7.37
CA GLY A 446 26.28 -0.15 7.76
C GLY A 446 25.86 0.59 9.02
N LYS A 447 25.99 1.94 9.02
CA LYS A 447 25.60 2.76 10.17
C LYS A 447 24.08 2.97 10.16
N SER A 448 23.44 2.56 11.25
CA SER A 448 22.00 2.77 11.48
C SER A 448 21.66 4.25 11.65
N LYS A 449 20.49 4.65 11.17
CA LYS A 449 19.89 5.96 11.41
C LYS A 449 18.88 5.94 12.55
N GLN A 450 18.30 4.77 12.81
CA GLN A 450 17.33 4.54 13.86
C GLN A 450 17.89 3.65 14.95
N ASN A 451 17.15 3.42 16.02
CA ASN A 451 17.56 2.57 17.11
C ASN A 451 17.41 1.09 16.71
N GLU A 452 18.30 0.62 15.85
CA GLU A 452 18.33 -0.77 15.39
C GLU A 452 19.76 -1.31 15.34
N LYS A 453 19.88 -2.61 15.58
CA LYS A 453 21.10 -3.37 15.37
C LYS A 453 20.80 -4.63 14.58
N THR A 454 21.74 -5.06 13.74
CA THR A 454 21.62 -6.30 12.97
C THR A 454 22.66 -7.30 13.47
N LEU A 455 22.27 -8.54 13.70
CA LEU A 455 23.10 -9.58 14.31
C LEU A 455 23.11 -10.88 13.50
N GLY A 456 24.11 -11.73 13.79
CA GLY A 456 24.28 -13.04 13.18
C GLY A 456 24.48 -12.98 11.67
N ALA A 457 23.96 -13.95 10.95
CA ALA A 457 24.16 -14.07 9.50
C ALA A 457 23.57 -12.90 8.70
N ALA A 458 22.59 -12.18 9.22
CA ALA A 458 22.09 -10.92 8.63
C ALA A 458 23.14 -9.80 8.66
N ASN A 459 24.11 -9.89 9.56
CA ASN A 459 25.28 -9.00 9.64
C ASN A 459 26.57 -9.61 9.08
N GLY A 460 26.46 -10.75 8.38
CA GLY A 460 27.62 -11.46 7.80
C GLY A 460 28.43 -12.31 8.76
N VAL A 461 27.94 -12.59 9.99
CA VAL A 461 28.57 -13.46 10.97
C VAL A 461 27.96 -14.85 10.84
N TYR A 462 28.74 -15.82 10.40
CA TYR A 462 28.27 -17.17 10.08
C TYR A 462 28.68 -18.22 11.11
N THR A 463 29.63 -17.93 12.03
CA THR A 463 30.02 -18.84 13.11
C THR A 463 28.98 -18.79 14.23
N LEU A 464 28.61 -19.95 14.78
CA LEU A 464 27.58 -20.03 15.82
C LEU A 464 28.08 -19.47 17.15
N ASP A 465 29.35 -19.72 17.50
CA ASP A 465 29.96 -19.22 18.74
C ASP A 465 29.95 -17.70 18.81
N GLU A 466 30.45 -17.04 17.75
CA GLU A 466 30.46 -15.58 17.67
C GLU A 466 29.04 -14.98 17.61
N THR A 467 28.13 -15.67 16.90
CA THR A 467 26.71 -15.28 16.82
C THR A 467 26.07 -15.31 18.21
N LEU A 468 26.20 -16.40 18.97
CA LEU A 468 25.63 -16.51 20.32
C LEU A 468 26.22 -15.48 21.25
N LYS A 469 27.56 -15.39 21.30
CA LYS A 469 28.27 -14.43 22.14
C LYS A 469 27.78 -13.00 21.92
N SER A 470 27.88 -12.53 20.68
CA SER A 470 27.46 -11.15 20.33
C SER A 470 25.97 -10.90 20.59
N SER A 471 25.12 -11.94 20.42
CA SER A 471 23.69 -11.82 20.62
C SER A 471 23.29 -11.75 22.08
N PHE A 472 23.89 -12.58 22.95
CA PHE A 472 23.69 -12.51 24.40
C PHE A 472 24.16 -11.16 24.94
N GLU A 473 25.34 -10.69 24.51
CA GLU A 473 25.91 -9.40 24.94
C GLU A 473 25.02 -8.23 24.50
N THR A 474 24.61 -8.20 23.21
CA THR A 474 23.76 -7.12 22.69
C THR A 474 22.37 -7.08 23.34
N GLY A 475 21.74 -8.24 23.55
CA GLY A 475 20.47 -8.34 24.26
C GLY A 475 20.56 -7.79 25.69
N TYR A 476 21.62 -8.12 26.40
CA TYR A 476 21.90 -7.61 27.74
C TYR A 476 22.16 -6.09 27.73
N GLU A 477 23.01 -5.58 26.85
CA GLU A 477 23.34 -4.15 26.80
C GLU A 477 22.09 -3.29 26.53
N ILE A 478 21.29 -3.67 25.53
CA ILE A 478 20.05 -2.96 25.19
C ILE A 478 19.08 -2.98 26.39
N SER A 479 18.86 -4.14 26.97
CA SER A 479 17.94 -4.27 28.10
C SER A 479 18.43 -3.51 29.33
N LYS A 480 19.74 -3.50 29.63
CA LYS A 480 20.34 -2.71 30.71
C LYS A 480 20.11 -1.21 30.52
N GLN A 481 20.25 -0.69 29.30
CA GLN A 481 19.98 0.71 29.01
C GLN A 481 18.52 1.08 29.26
N ILE A 482 17.59 0.19 28.92
CA ILE A 482 16.14 0.44 29.02
C ILE A 482 15.62 0.25 30.44
N THR A 483 15.96 -0.87 31.09
CA THR A 483 15.38 -1.28 32.37
C THR A 483 16.18 -0.78 33.59
N LYS A 484 17.44 -0.42 33.39
CA LYS A 484 18.44 -0.12 34.44
C LYS A 484 18.78 -1.33 35.32
N ASN A 485 18.32 -2.52 35.00
CA ASN A 485 18.68 -3.78 35.68
C ASN A 485 20.08 -4.26 35.24
N ASP A 486 20.69 -5.13 36.00
CA ASP A 486 22.03 -5.66 35.77
C ASP A 486 22.08 -7.19 35.96
N ASN A 487 21.16 -7.91 35.34
CA ASN A 487 21.08 -9.37 35.38
C ASN A 487 21.70 -9.96 34.10
N LYS A 488 23.02 -10.11 34.09
CA LYS A 488 23.75 -10.67 32.97
C LYS A 488 23.64 -12.19 32.97
N VAL A 489 23.20 -12.77 31.85
CA VAL A 489 23.16 -14.21 31.59
C VAL A 489 24.45 -14.61 30.88
N SER A 490 25.11 -15.70 31.35
CA SER A 490 26.26 -16.29 30.66
C SER A 490 25.80 -17.02 29.39
N PHE A 491 26.53 -16.86 28.29
CA PHE A 491 26.29 -17.62 27.08
C PHE A 491 26.93 -19.02 27.17
N PRO A 492 26.28 -20.04 26.56
CA PRO A 492 26.82 -21.41 26.58
C PRO A 492 28.02 -21.54 25.64
N ASN A 493 28.95 -22.44 25.98
CA ASN A 493 30.07 -22.75 25.11
C ASN A 493 29.59 -23.50 23.84
N VAL A 494 30.20 -23.22 22.71
CA VAL A 494 29.92 -23.89 21.43
C VAL A 494 31.21 -24.45 20.87
N VAL A 495 31.16 -25.71 20.48
CA VAL A 495 32.26 -26.34 19.73
C VAL A 495 31.83 -26.44 18.26
N GLU A 496 32.44 -25.62 17.44
CA GLU A 496 32.11 -25.51 16.03
C GLU A 496 33.29 -25.90 15.15
N LYS A 497 33.02 -26.61 14.08
CA LYS A 497 34.03 -26.97 13.06
C LYS A 497 34.47 -25.77 12.27
N LYS A 498 35.77 -25.62 12.08
CA LYS A 498 36.30 -24.53 11.24
C LYS A 498 35.96 -24.80 9.78
N SER A 499 35.40 -23.78 9.10
CA SER A 499 35.10 -23.80 7.67
C SER A 499 36.28 -23.29 6.86
N ALA A 500 36.45 -23.84 5.65
CA ALA A 500 37.38 -23.31 4.66
C ALA A 500 36.82 -22.03 4.02
N VAL A 501 37.73 -21.19 3.54
CA VAL A 501 37.36 -19.97 2.77
C VAL A 501 36.58 -20.36 1.52
N HIS A 502 35.48 -19.65 1.28
CA HIS A 502 34.68 -19.83 0.05
C HIS A 502 35.40 -19.23 -1.18
N ASP A 503 35.04 -19.75 -2.36
CA ASP A 503 35.55 -19.23 -3.65
C ASP A 503 34.61 -18.12 -4.16
N LYS A 504 35.15 -16.98 -4.58
CA LYS A 504 34.39 -15.85 -5.16
C LYS A 504 33.95 -16.15 -6.60
N PHE A 505 33.55 -17.37 -6.87
CA PHE A 505 33.08 -17.85 -8.15
C PHE A 505 31.54 -18.03 -8.11
N TRP A 506 30.83 -17.46 -9.07
CA TRP A 506 29.35 -17.46 -9.05
C TRP A 506 28.71 -17.77 -10.42
N CYS A 507 29.46 -17.65 -11.54
CA CYS A 507 28.91 -17.85 -12.87
C CYS A 507 29.85 -18.70 -13.73
N VAL A 508 29.35 -19.84 -14.20
CA VAL A 508 30.11 -20.78 -15.02
C VAL A 508 30.25 -20.25 -16.46
N PRO A 509 31.48 -20.23 -17.05
CA PRO A 509 31.66 -19.90 -18.47
C PRO A 509 30.97 -20.93 -19.36
N LEU A 510 30.55 -20.50 -20.56
CA LEU A 510 29.97 -21.44 -21.53
C LEU A 510 31.08 -22.01 -22.45
N PRO A 511 31.01 -23.31 -22.79
CA PRO A 511 31.89 -23.90 -23.82
C PRO A 511 31.65 -23.23 -25.17
N LYS A 512 32.70 -23.08 -25.98
CA LYS A 512 32.58 -22.53 -27.34
C LYS A 512 31.51 -23.32 -28.17
N GLY A 513 30.62 -22.56 -28.82
CA GLY A 513 29.56 -23.13 -29.67
C GLY A 513 28.32 -23.65 -28.90
N LYS A 514 28.29 -23.58 -27.58
CA LYS A 514 27.12 -23.92 -26.78
C LYS A 514 26.37 -22.67 -26.34
N ASN A 515 25.04 -22.66 -26.44
CA ASN A 515 24.19 -21.53 -26.09
C ASN A 515 23.09 -21.98 -25.10
N TYR A 516 23.51 -22.32 -23.88
CA TYR A 516 22.58 -22.63 -22.80
C TYR A 516 22.04 -21.34 -22.15
N LYS A 517 20.76 -21.32 -21.81
CA LYS A 517 20.20 -20.23 -20.97
C LYS A 517 20.77 -20.36 -19.55
N ARG A 518 21.32 -19.27 -19.03
CA ARG A 518 21.83 -19.12 -17.65
C ARG A 518 20.94 -18.11 -16.96
N PHE A 519 20.03 -18.55 -16.09
CA PHE A 519 19.09 -17.69 -15.43
C PHE A 519 19.70 -17.07 -14.17
N LEU A 520 19.43 -15.77 -14.01
CA LEU A 520 19.69 -14.99 -12.79
C LEU A 520 18.43 -14.89 -11.95
N ASP A 521 17.35 -14.39 -12.57
CA ASP A 521 16.03 -14.30 -11.95
C ASP A 521 15.12 -15.39 -12.52
N PHE A 522 14.74 -16.31 -11.66
CA PHE A 522 13.93 -17.47 -12.05
C PHE A 522 12.43 -17.14 -12.14
N GLN A 523 11.94 -16.14 -11.40
CA GLN A 523 10.53 -15.74 -11.46
C GLN A 523 10.22 -14.99 -12.75
N ASN A 524 11.10 -14.05 -13.12
CA ASN A 524 10.87 -13.16 -14.26
C ASN A 524 11.59 -13.64 -15.55
N ASP A 525 12.16 -14.84 -15.54
CA ASP A 525 12.91 -15.38 -16.67
C ASP A 525 14.03 -14.47 -17.18
N VAL A 526 14.77 -13.81 -16.26
CA VAL A 526 15.92 -12.97 -16.64
C VAL A 526 17.19 -13.80 -16.69
N ALA A 527 17.79 -13.86 -17.86
CA ALA A 527 19.04 -14.57 -18.10
C ALA A 527 20.24 -13.62 -18.15
N VAL A 528 21.45 -14.16 -18.09
CA VAL A 528 22.72 -13.44 -18.31
C VAL A 528 22.66 -12.59 -19.58
N SER A 529 22.17 -13.17 -20.68
CA SER A 529 22.03 -12.47 -21.98
C SER A 529 21.09 -11.25 -21.93
N ASP A 530 20.10 -11.21 -21.02
CA ASP A 530 19.19 -10.07 -20.89
C ASP A 530 19.90 -8.86 -20.25
N ILE A 531 20.82 -9.11 -19.30
CA ILE A 531 21.67 -8.06 -18.71
C ILE A 531 22.69 -7.55 -19.74
N GLU A 532 23.33 -8.47 -20.51
CA GLU A 532 24.24 -8.10 -21.60
C GLU A 532 23.54 -7.20 -22.63
N ILE A 533 22.30 -7.49 -22.99
CA ILE A 533 21.49 -6.64 -23.88
C ILE A 533 21.22 -5.27 -23.25
N ALA A 534 20.79 -5.23 -21.98
CA ALA A 534 20.49 -3.98 -21.29
C ALA A 534 21.71 -3.05 -21.27
N LEU A 535 22.89 -3.56 -20.94
CA LEU A 535 24.13 -2.78 -20.89
C LEU A 535 24.56 -2.32 -22.29
N ARG A 536 24.46 -3.18 -23.32
CA ARG A 536 24.73 -2.82 -24.71
C ARG A 536 23.81 -1.70 -25.22
N GLU A 537 22.57 -1.65 -24.75
CA GLU A 537 21.61 -0.60 -25.08
C GLU A 537 21.77 0.68 -24.26
N GLY A 538 22.79 0.74 -23.37
CA GLY A 538 23.15 1.94 -22.66
C GLY A 538 22.57 2.10 -21.28
N TYR A 539 21.85 1.12 -20.73
CA TYR A 539 21.37 1.15 -19.34
C TYR A 539 22.52 0.83 -18.39
N ARG A 540 23.09 1.85 -17.75
CA ARG A 540 24.28 1.72 -16.87
C ARG A 540 23.92 1.64 -15.38
N SER A 541 22.86 2.32 -14.97
CA SER A 541 22.39 2.26 -13.59
C SER A 541 21.71 0.93 -13.32
N ILE A 542 22.03 0.27 -12.20
CA ILE A 542 21.40 -1.00 -11.81
C ILE A 542 19.86 -0.86 -11.66
N GLU A 543 19.36 0.28 -11.21
CA GLU A 543 17.92 0.56 -11.13
C GLU A 543 17.26 0.61 -12.52
N HIS A 544 17.94 1.10 -13.54
CA HIS A 544 17.44 1.08 -14.91
C HIS A 544 17.56 -0.33 -15.53
N VAL A 545 18.68 -1.03 -15.30
CA VAL A 545 18.85 -2.44 -15.72
C VAL A 545 17.73 -3.28 -15.12
N LYS A 546 17.44 -3.11 -13.82
CA LYS A 546 16.33 -3.78 -13.13
C LYS A 546 14.99 -3.55 -13.83
N ARG A 547 14.64 -2.29 -14.12
CA ARG A 547 13.34 -1.96 -14.76
C ARG A 547 13.25 -2.46 -16.19
N TYR A 548 14.33 -2.38 -16.93
CA TYR A 548 14.37 -2.84 -18.32
C TYR A 548 14.28 -4.36 -18.45
N THR A 549 14.94 -5.10 -17.56
CA THR A 549 15.00 -6.58 -17.61
C THR A 549 13.98 -7.26 -16.72
N THR A 550 13.35 -6.54 -15.79
CA THR A 550 12.53 -7.06 -14.68
C THR A 550 13.31 -7.85 -13.61
N LEU A 551 14.65 -7.71 -13.56
CA LEU A 551 15.50 -8.36 -12.57
C LEU A 551 15.08 -7.98 -11.14
N GLY A 552 14.81 -8.96 -10.30
CA GLY A 552 14.49 -8.75 -8.88
C GLY A 552 13.20 -7.99 -8.63
N MET A 553 12.23 -8.10 -9.55
CA MET A 553 10.91 -7.50 -9.42
C MET A 553 9.87 -8.52 -8.92
N ALA A 554 8.60 -8.07 -8.82
CA ALA A 554 7.43 -8.85 -8.41
C ALA A 554 7.59 -9.50 -7.02
N THR A 555 6.97 -10.66 -6.79
CA THR A 555 6.88 -11.30 -5.46
C THR A 555 8.21 -11.84 -4.94
N ASP A 556 9.17 -12.14 -5.81
CA ASP A 556 10.50 -12.60 -5.40
C ASP A 556 11.38 -11.48 -4.81
N GLN A 557 11.26 -10.25 -5.31
CA GLN A 557 12.08 -9.09 -4.90
C GLN A 557 13.59 -9.32 -4.98
N GLY A 558 14.03 -10.27 -5.82
CA GLY A 558 15.43 -10.54 -6.10
C GLY A 558 16.21 -11.23 -4.98
N LYS A 559 15.54 -11.99 -4.11
CA LYS A 559 16.17 -12.68 -2.97
C LYS A 559 17.36 -13.52 -3.36
N THR A 560 17.26 -14.25 -4.47
CA THR A 560 18.34 -15.11 -4.98
C THR A 560 19.08 -14.53 -6.19
N SER A 561 18.60 -13.42 -6.79
CA SER A 561 19.08 -12.90 -8.08
C SER A 561 19.83 -11.56 -8.00
N ASN A 562 19.52 -10.70 -7.05
CA ASN A 562 20.03 -9.32 -7.03
C ASN A 562 21.56 -9.26 -7.00
N LEU A 563 22.22 -10.03 -6.13
CA LEU A 563 23.67 -9.98 -6.00
C LEU A 563 24.39 -10.55 -7.23
N ASN A 564 23.90 -11.67 -7.77
CA ASN A 564 24.44 -12.24 -9.02
C ASN A 564 24.26 -11.29 -10.20
N GLY A 565 23.13 -10.56 -10.26
CA GLY A 565 22.92 -9.50 -11.25
C GLY A 565 23.91 -8.34 -11.11
N LEU A 566 24.17 -7.88 -9.89
CA LEU A 566 25.16 -6.84 -9.59
C LEU A 566 26.56 -7.26 -9.98
N GLN A 567 26.97 -8.48 -9.66
CA GLN A 567 28.28 -9.04 -10.02
C GLN A 567 28.44 -9.16 -11.53
N LEU A 568 27.39 -9.52 -12.26
CA LEU A 568 27.43 -9.56 -13.71
C LEU A 568 27.63 -8.15 -14.31
N VAL A 569 26.88 -7.16 -13.84
CA VAL A 569 27.04 -5.76 -14.27
C VAL A 569 28.45 -5.26 -13.94
N SER A 570 28.95 -5.55 -12.72
CA SER A 570 30.32 -5.23 -12.28
C SER A 570 31.38 -5.81 -13.25
N LYS A 571 31.27 -7.10 -13.58
CA LYS A 571 32.18 -7.79 -14.51
C LYS A 571 32.16 -7.17 -15.91
N ILE A 572 30.98 -6.90 -16.48
CA ILE A 572 30.85 -6.36 -17.85
C ILE A 572 31.31 -4.90 -17.92
N GLU A 573 30.98 -4.09 -16.91
CA GLU A 573 31.37 -2.68 -16.85
C GLU A 573 32.81 -2.46 -16.34
N ASN A 574 33.50 -3.53 -15.95
CA ASN A 574 34.84 -3.49 -15.34
C ASN A 574 34.88 -2.52 -14.14
N LYS A 575 33.88 -2.62 -13.25
CA LYS A 575 33.72 -1.82 -12.02
C LYS A 575 33.71 -2.76 -10.82
N VAL A 576 34.09 -2.26 -9.65
CA VAL A 576 33.84 -2.99 -8.39
C VAL A 576 32.36 -2.98 -8.04
N VAL A 577 31.86 -4.02 -7.39
CA VAL A 577 30.42 -4.15 -7.02
C VAL A 577 29.88 -2.93 -6.26
N PRO A 578 30.59 -2.35 -5.28
CA PRO A 578 30.14 -1.13 -4.62
C PRO A 578 29.89 0.08 -5.55
N ALA A 579 30.65 0.19 -6.62
CA ALA A 579 30.48 1.27 -7.61
C ALA A 579 29.28 1.08 -8.52
N VAL A 580 28.80 -0.15 -8.68
CA VAL A 580 27.52 -0.47 -9.36
C VAL A 580 26.35 -0.07 -8.46
N GLY A 581 26.51 -0.16 -7.14
CA GLY A 581 25.49 0.10 -6.14
C GLY A 581 24.59 -1.12 -5.90
N HIS A 582 23.46 -0.90 -5.29
CA HIS A 582 22.43 -1.92 -5.12
C HIS A 582 21.04 -1.32 -5.32
N THR A 583 20.05 -2.17 -5.56
CA THR A 583 18.65 -1.76 -5.72
C THR A 583 18.02 -1.42 -4.37
N THR A 584 17.11 -0.44 -4.35
CA THR A 584 16.40 -0.04 -3.13
C THR A 584 15.38 -1.12 -2.73
N PHE A 585 15.41 -1.52 -1.48
CA PHE A 585 14.42 -2.42 -0.89
C PHE A 585 13.22 -1.63 -0.40
N ARG A 586 12.06 -1.82 -1.05
CA ARG A 586 10.80 -1.16 -0.69
C ARG A 586 9.87 -2.14 0.03
N PRO A 587 9.13 -1.69 1.07
CA PRO A 587 8.05 -2.52 1.63
C PRO A 587 6.91 -2.73 0.62
N PRO A 588 6.25 -3.90 0.62
CA PRO A 588 6.61 -5.12 1.34
C PRO A 588 7.72 -5.90 0.60
N TYR A 589 8.72 -6.37 1.33
CA TYR A 589 9.78 -7.22 0.76
C TYR A 589 9.31 -8.65 0.48
N THR A 590 8.33 -9.11 1.22
CA THR A 590 7.62 -10.37 1.04
C THR A 590 6.15 -10.10 0.78
N PRO A 591 5.46 -10.91 -0.02
CA PRO A 591 4.07 -10.67 -0.35
C PRO A 591 3.17 -10.60 0.87
N VAL A 592 2.28 -9.60 0.88
CA VAL A 592 1.23 -9.41 1.88
C VAL A 592 -0.12 -9.40 1.17
N SER A 593 -1.13 -10.07 1.72
CA SER A 593 -2.44 -10.10 1.11
C SER A 593 -3.11 -8.72 1.15
N ILE A 594 -3.86 -8.39 0.11
CA ILE A 594 -4.65 -7.15 0.05
C ILE A 594 -5.64 -7.10 1.22
N GLY A 595 -6.24 -8.24 1.59
CA GLY A 595 -7.15 -8.34 2.73
C GLY A 595 -6.49 -7.92 4.05
N ALA A 596 -5.26 -8.37 4.33
CA ALA A 596 -4.52 -7.95 5.52
C ALA A 596 -4.25 -6.43 5.54
N ILE A 597 -3.89 -5.84 4.39
CA ILE A 597 -3.64 -4.39 4.27
C ILE A 597 -4.92 -3.58 4.48
N VAL A 598 -6.03 -4.01 3.92
CA VAL A 598 -7.33 -3.33 4.04
C VAL A 598 -7.95 -3.52 5.42
N GLY A 599 -7.77 -4.69 6.04
CA GLY A 599 -8.32 -5.00 7.36
C GLY A 599 -9.86 -5.02 7.34
N ARG A 600 -10.47 -4.19 8.19
CA ARG A 600 -11.93 -4.06 8.30
C ARG A 600 -12.52 -2.97 7.41
N GLU A 601 -11.70 -2.19 6.75
CA GLU A 601 -12.12 -1.05 5.93
C GLU A 601 -12.61 -1.48 4.56
N VAL A 602 -13.67 -2.30 4.53
CA VAL A 602 -14.29 -2.82 3.31
C VAL A 602 -15.77 -2.46 3.22
N GLY A 603 -16.27 -2.28 2.02
CA GLY A 603 -17.69 -1.97 1.77
C GLY A 603 -18.16 -0.75 2.55
N LYS A 604 -19.20 -0.91 3.35
CA LYS A 604 -19.77 0.18 4.16
C LYS A 604 -18.81 0.74 5.22
N HIS A 605 -17.80 0.01 5.64
CA HIS A 605 -16.80 0.52 6.58
C HIS A 605 -15.73 1.36 5.88
N SER A 606 -15.37 1.04 4.64
CA SER A 606 -14.43 1.84 3.84
C SER A 606 -15.04 3.18 3.41
N LYS A 607 -16.32 3.16 3.05
CA LYS A 607 -17.07 4.35 2.65
C LYS A 607 -18.37 4.40 3.45
N PRO A 608 -18.33 4.87 4.72
CA PRO A 608 -19.52 5.00 5.51
C PRO A 608 -20.50 5.97 4.85
N THR A 609 -21.76 5.63 4.84
CA THR A 609 -22.84 6.49 4.35
C THR A 609 -23.62 7.02 5.53
N ARG A 610 -23.62 8.34 5.72
CA ARG A 610 -24.44 9.01 6.72
C ARG A 610 -25.72 9.54 6.11
N LYS A 611 -26.78 9.52 6.87
CA LYS A 611 -28.11 9.99 6.49
C LYS A 611 -28.54 11.10 7.46
N SER A 612 -29.20 12.13 6.94
CA SER A 612 -29.80 13.16 7.80
C SER A 612 -31.01 12.59 8.54
N PRO A 613 -31.44 13.21 9.65
CA PRO A 613 -32.66 12.80 10.36
C PRO A 613 -33.92 12.81 9.46
N MET A 614 -33.96 13.67 8.45
CA MET A 614 -35.07 13.79 7.50
C MET A 614 -34.98 12.84 6.30
N HIS A 615 -33.96 11.99 6.24
CA HIS A 615 -33.70 11.14 5.06
C HIS A 615 -34.92 10.29 4.65
N SER A 616 -35.64 9.70 5.59
CA SER A 616 -36.81 8.89 5.30
C SER A 616 -37.96 9.70 4.69
N TRP A 617 -38.09 10.97 5.07
CA TRP A 617 -39.05 11.90 4.45
C TRP A 617 -38.67 12.17 3.00
N HIS A 618 -37.38 12.44 2.75
CA HIS A 618 -36.87 12.69 1.41
C HIS A 618 -37.07 11.47 0.49
N GLU A 619 -36.81 10.26 0.97
CA GLU A 619 -37.05 9.01 0.21
C GLU A 619 -38.54 8.88 -0.19
N LYS A 620 -39.44 9.11 0.76
CA LYS A 620 -40.91 9.05 0.52
C LYS A 620 -41.41 10.10 -0.50
N HIS A 621 -40.68 11.20 -0.65
CA HIS A 621 -41.00 12.31 -1.55
C HIS A 621 -40.17 12.31 -2.84
N ASN A 622 -39.67 11.13 -3.27
CA ASN A 622 -38.96 10.89 -4.52
C ASN A 622 -37.66 11.71 -4.68
N ALA A 623 -36.94 11.95 -3.58
CA ALA A 623 -35.63 12.56 -3.68
C ALA A 623 -34.66 11.60 -4.39
N VAL A 624 -33.94 12.10 -5.37
CA VAL A 624 -32.77 11.46 -5.95
C VAL A 624 -31.56 11.94 -5.16
N PHE A 625 -30.73 11.02 -4.68
CA PHE A 625 -29.63 11.36 -3.79
C PHE A 625 -28.30 11.46 -4.50
N VAL A 626 -27.37 12.21 -3.90
CA VAL A 626 -25.98 12.35 -4.29
C VAL A 626 -25.07 12.30 -3.06
N ASP A 627 -23.88 11.72 -3.23
CA ASP A 627 -22.84 11.72 -2.18
C ASP A 627 -22.22 13.12 -2.02
N ALA A 628 -22.19 13.61 -0.79
CA ALA A 628 -21.46 14.80 -0.39
C ALA A 628 -20.53 14.44 0.77
N GLY A 629 -19.27 14.10 0.46
CA GLY A 629 -18.37 13.46 1.41
C GLY A 629 -18.94 12.11 1.84
N VAL A 630 -19.18 11.92 3.13
CA VAL A 630 -19.78 10.70 3.69
C VAL A 630 -21.31 10.74 3.82
N TRP A 631 -21.95 11.84 3.39
CA TRP A 631 -23.37 12.05 3.53
C TRP A 631 -24.13 11.85 2.23
N LEU A 632 -25.35 11.29 2.33
CA LEU A 632 -26.33 11.33 1.24
C LEU A 632 -27.15 12.62 1.35
N ARG A 633 -27.19 13.41 0.28
CA ARG A 633 -27.98 14.62 0.17
C ARG A 633 -29.01 14.50 -0.96
N PRO A 634 -30.24 15.06 -0.79
CA PRO A 634 -31.16 15.20 -1.91
C PRO A 634 -30.51 16.02 -3.04
N ARG A 635 -30.44 15.42 -4.21
CA ARG A 635 -29.92 16.07 -5.41
C ARG A 635 -30.99 16.92 -6.07
N TYR A 636 -32.18 16.33 -6.24
CA TYR A 636 -33.42 16.98 -6.65
C TYR A 636 -34.61 16.08 -6.28
N TYR A 637 -35.82 16.61 -6.30
CA TYR A 637 -37.06 15.87 -6.05
C TYR A 637 -37.81 15.63 -7.34
N LYS A 638 -37.81 14.38 -7.81
CA LYS A 638 -38.39 13.99 -9.08
C LYS A 638 -39.91 14.03 -9.06
N ARG A 639 -40.54 14.66 -10.07
CA ARG A 639 -41.97 14.65 -10.30
C ARG A 639 -42.28 14.01 -11.67
N GLY A 640 -43.09 12.94 -11.66
CA GLY A 640 -43.37 12.19 -12.89
C GLY A 640 -42.09 11.76 -13.60
N ASP A 641 -41.97 12.05 -14.88
CA ASP A 641 -40.83 11.68 -15.72
C ASP A 641 -39.74 12.76 -15.84
N GLU A 642 -39.80 13.82 -15.00
CA GLU A 642 -38.79 14.86 -14.98
C GLU A 642 -37.36 14.30 -14.90
N ASN A 643 -36.49 14.79 -15.76
CA ASN A 643 -35.05 14.55 -15.62
C ASN A 643 -34.42 15.56 -14.63
N LEU A 644 -33.11 15.39 -14.38
CA LEU A 644 -32.36 16.24 -13.44
C LEU A 644 -32.46 17.75 -13.80
N PHE A 645 -32.33 18.08 -15.06
CA PHE A 645 -32.36 19.49 -15.52
C PHE A 645 -33.73 20.13 -15.30
N GLU A 646 -34.80 19.46 -15.67
CA GLU A 646 -36.17 19.93 -15.51
C GLU A 646 -36.55 20.09 -14.04
N GLY A 647 -36.25 19.09 -13.20
CA GLY A 647 -36.51 19.10 -11.78
C GLY A 647 -35.75 20.22 -11.07
N SER A 648 -34.45 20.35 -11.29
CA SER A 648 -33.64 21.40 -10.68
C SER A 648 -34.02 22.82 -11.14
N LYS A 649 -34.37 22.98 -12.40
CA LYS A 649 -34.88 24.27 -12.94
C LYS A 649 -36.20 24.67 -12.26
N ARG A 650 -37.14 23.71 -12.12
CA ARG A 650 -38.42 23.95 -11.40
C ARG A 650 -38.19 24.34 -9.96
N GLU A 651 -37.32 23.63 -9.26
CA GLU A 651 -37.02 23.90 -7.85
C GLU A 651 -36.38 25.28 -7.68
N ALA A 652 -35.35 25.60 -8.46
CA ALA A 652 -34.68 26.90 -8.40
C ALA A 652 -35.66 28.06 -8.72
N LYS A 653 -36.53 27.86 -9.71
CA LYS A 653 -37.57 28.87 -10.03
C LYS A 653 -38.53 29.08 -8.87
N ASN A 654 -38.93 28.01 -8.15
CA ASN A 654 -39.81 28.15 -7.00
C ASN A 654 -39.14 28.95 -5.86
N VAL A 655 -37.84 28.75 -5.63
CA VAL A 655 -37.07 29.53 -4.65
C VAL A 655 -37.05 31.01 -5.03
N ARG A 656 -36.89 31.36 -6.32
CA ARG A 656 -36.91 32.76 -6.81
C ARG A 656 -38.28 33.43 -6.70
N THR A 657 -39.38 32.69 -6.80
CA THR A 657 -40.74 33.25 -6.89
C THR A 657 -41.61 33.08 -5.64
N ASN A 658 -41.32 32.08 -4.83
CA ASN A 658 -42.11 31.73 -3.65
C ASN A 658 -41.20 31.48 -2.43
N VAL A 659 -41.10 30.22 -2.00
CA VAL A 659 -40.20 29.76 -0.93
C VAL A 659 -39.80 28.32 -1.19
N GLY A 660 -38.55 28.01 -0.96
CA GLY A 660 -38.02 26.65 -0.97
C GLY A 660 -37.37 26.27 0.37
N VAL A 661 -37.26 24.96 0.64
CA VAL A 661 -36.54 24.45 1.80
C VAL A 661 -35.53 23.40 1.38
N CYS A 662 -34.29 23.53 1.87
CA CYS A 662 -33.17 22.60 1.59
C CYS A 662 -32.64 22.00 2.88
N ASP A 663 -32.37 20.68 2.85
CA ASP A 663 -31.67 20.01 3.95
C ASP A 663 -30.19 20.40 3.97
N VAL A 664 -29.79 21.18 4.99
CA VAL A 664 -28.42 21.63 5.24
C VAL A 664 -27.79 20.99 6.48
N THR A 665 -28.42 19.91 6.98
CA THR A 665 -27.92 19.14 8.13
C THR A 665 -26.48 18.70 7.98
N THR A 666 -26.05 18.43 6.76
CA THR A 666 -24.75 17.83 6.47
C THR A 666 -23.58 18.82 6.51
N LEU A 667 -23.84 20.13 6.59
CA LEU A 667 -22.79 21.12 6.82
C LEU A 667 -22.05 20.79 8.11
N GLY A 668 -20.72 20.86 8.08
CA GLY A 668 -19.93 20.67 9.30
C GLY A 668 -20.30 21.71 10.34
N LYS A 669 -20.48 21.29 11.58
CA LYS A 669 -20.79 22.16 12.72
C LYS A 669 -19.78 21.89 13.82
N ILE A 670 -19.09 22.94 14.27
CA ILE A 670 -18.07 22.88 15.32
C ILE A 670 -18.41 23.94 16.36
N ASP A 671 -18.63 23.51 17.58
CA ASP A 671 -18.76 24.43 18.73
C ASP A 671 -17.37 24.72 19.31
N ILE A 672 -17.07 25.99 19.48
CA ILE A 672 -15.82 26.52 19.99
C ILE A 672 -16.13 27.28 21.28
N LYS A 673 -15.60 26.77 22.38
CA LYS A 673 -15.90 27.34 23.74
C LYS A 673 -14.62 27.60 24.52
N GLY A 674 -14.59 28.73 25.21
CA GLY A 674 -13.49 29.11 26.07
C GLY A 674 -13.19 30.60 26.02
N PRO A 675 -12.48 31.15 27.02
CA PRO A 675 -12.09 32.56 27.04
C PRO A 675 -11.35 33.05 25.82
N ASP A 676 -10.53 32.17 25.20
CA ASP A 676 -9.71 32.49 24.05
C ASP A 676 -10.34 32.07 22.72
N ALA A 677 -11.64 31.73 22.71
CA ALA A 677 -12.32 31.28 21.47
C ALA A 677 -12.28 32.36 20.37
N ALA A 678 -12.49 33.63 20.71
CA ALA A 678 -12.38 34.75 19.79
C ALA A 678 -10.97 34.90 19.21
N GLU A 679 -9.93 34.69 20.01
CA GLU A 679 -8.53 34.77 19.62
C GLU A 679 -8.16 33.61 18.67
N LEU A 680 -8.57 32.38 18.97
CA LEU A 680 -8.42 31.26 18.06
C LEU A 680 -8.99 31.58 16.68
N LEU A 681 -10.27 32.01 16.62
CA LEU A 681 -10.93 32.36 15.35
C LEU A 681 -10.21 33.50 14.65
N ASN A 682 -9.70 34.47 15.41
CA ASN A 682 -8.97 35.60 14.86
C ASN A 682 -7.63 35.20 14.23
N ARG A 683 -6.99 34.12 14.69
CA ARG A 683 -5.75 33.58 14.10
C ARG A 683 -6.03 32.68 12.90
N VAL A 684 -7.09 31.90 12.94
CA VAL A 684 -7.43 30.92 11.90
C VAL A 684 -8.05 31.59 10.69
N TYR A 685 -9.02 32.49 10.88
CA TYR A 685 -9.68 33.17 9.78
C TYR A 685 -8.90 34.39 9.28
N THR A 686 -9.07 34.73 7.99
CA THR A 686 -8.42 35.87 7.36
C THR A 686 -8.95 37.22 7.86
N ASN A 687 -10.22 37.31 8.26
CA ASN A 687 -10.89 38.50 8.78
C ASN A 687 -10.95 38.56 10.33
N ALA A 688 -11.39 39.69 10.89
CA ALA A 688 -11.30 39.95 12.32
C ALA A 688 -12.49 39.37 13.08
N TRP A 689 -12.23 38.79 14.30
CA TRP A 689 -13.24 38.10 15.12
C TRP A 689 -13.40 38.63 16.53
N LEU A 690 -12.39 39.31 17.09
CA LEU A 690 -12.37 39.75 18.50
C LEU A 690 -13.58 40.62 18.87
N LYS A 691 -14.07 41.45 17.93
CA LYS A 691 -15.18 42.40 18.15
C LYS A 691 -16.49 41.95 17.49
N LEU A 692 -16.66 40.66 17.17
CA LEU A 692 -17.96 40.19 16.67
C LEU A 692 -19.00 40.30 17.80
N PRO A 693 -20.14 41.01 17.62
CA PRO A 693 -21.18 41.08 18.65
C PRO A 693 -21.81 39.69 18.90
N ILE A 694 -22.30 39.49 20.11
CA ILE A 694 -23.16 38.35 20.45
C ILE A 694 -24.46 38.44 19.58
N GLY A 695 -24.96 37.30 19.15
CA GLY A 695 -26.11 37.22 18.25
C GLY A 695 -25.79 37.58 16.78
N LYS A 696 -24.53 37.68 16.40
CA LYS A 696 -24.09 37.93 15.02
C LYS A 696 -23.28 36.81 14.46
N ALA A 697 -23.53 36.47 13.20
CA ALA A 697 -22.73 35.62 12.35
C ALA A 697 -21.75 36.43 11.50
N ARG A 698 -20.69 35.80 11.03
CA ARG A 698 -19.74 36.38 10.07
C ARG A 698 -19.25 35.28 9.12
N TYR A 699 -19.25 35.60 7.85
CA TYR A 699 -18.57 34.74 6.85
C TYR A 699 -17.06 34.89 6.95
N GLY A 700 -16.35 33.81 6.96
CA GLY A 700 -14.89 33.75 7.08
C GLY A 700 -14.28 32.77 6.09
N VAL A 701 -13.00 33.02 5.76
CA VAL A 701 -12.19 32.17 4.90
C VAL A 701 -10.98 31.72 5.68
N MET A 702 -10.68 30.42 5.64
CA MET A 702 -9.50 29.80 6.21
C MET A 702 -8.49 29.49 5.12
N LEU A 703 -7.20 29.74 5.42
CA LEU A 703 -6.10 29.40 4.54
C LEU A 703 -5.21 28.34 5.18
N ARG A 704 -4.55 27.56 4.33
CA ARG A 704 -3.35 26.79 4.70
C ARG A 704 -2.16 27.76 4.82
N GLU A 705 -1.08 27.28 5.41
CA GLU A 705 0.16 28.08 5.58
C GLU A 705 0.75 28.57 4.24
N ASP A 706 0.48 27.86 3.15
CA ASP A 706 0.92 28.22 1.80
C ASP A 706 0.09 29.34 1.14
N GLY A 707 -0.98 29.81 1.81
CA GLY A 707 -1.88 30.87 1.33
C GLY A 707 -3.05 30.38 0.46
N ILE A 708 -3.14 29.09 0.21
CA ILE A 708 -4.27 28.48 -0.52
C ILE A 708 -5.49 28.41 0.37
N VAL A 709 -6.68 28.65 -0.20
CA VAL A 709 -7.93 28.50 0.54
C VAL A 709 -8.13 27.05 0.97
N MET A 710 -8.34 26.84 2.26
CA MET A 710 -8.62 25.56 2.88
C MET A 710 -10.11 25.26 2.95
N ASP A 711 -10.89 26.19 3.50
CA ASP A 711 -12.34 26.11 3.64
C ASP A 711 -12.93 27.50 3.88
N ASP A 712 -14.25 27.61 3.78
CA ASP A 712 -15.01 28.80 4.08
C ASP A 712 -16.28 28.43 4.86
N GLY A 713 -16.86 29.39 5.52
CA GLY A 713 -18.11 29.16 6.23
C GLY A 713 -18.54 30.35 7.09
N THR A 714 -19.62 30.17 7.81
CA THR A 714 -20.13 31.17 8.76
C THR A 714 -19.84 30.72 10.17
N THR A 715 -19.43 31.66 11.00
CA THR A 715 -19.29 31.47 12.46
C THR A 715 -20.11 32.49 13.22
N THR A 716 -20.94 32.03 14.13
CA THR A 716 -21.86 32.83 14.91
C THR A 716 -21.39 32.91 16.36
N ARG A 717 -21.37 34.12 16.95
CA ARG A 717 -21.12 34.28 18.38
C ARG A 717 -22.43 34.10 19.15
N ILE A 718 -22.58 32.92 19.77
CA ILE A 718 -23.77 32.51 20.52
C ILE A 718 -23.81 33.22 21.88
N SER A 719 -22.68 33.25 22.57
CA SER A 719 -22.49 33.96 23.85
C SER A 719 -21.07 34.52 23.94
N GLU A 720 -20.71 35.10 25.07
CA GLU A 720 -19.39 35.71 25.25
C GLU A 720 -18.22 34.81 24.83
N ASN A 721 -18.25 33.56 25.30
CA ASN A 721 -17.17 32.57 25.11
C ASN A 721 -17.63 31.34 24.30
N HIS A 722 -18.73 31.45 23.53
CA HIS A 722 -19.26 30.35 22.74
C HIS A 722 -19.52 30.81 21.30
N TYR A 723 -18.86 30.11 20.36
CA TYR A 723 -19.02 30.30 18.92
C TYR A 723 -19.49 28.99 18.28
N HIS A 724 -20.38 29.12 17.31
CA HIS A 724 -20.86 28.02 16.45
C HIS A 724 -20.36 28.25 15.04
N MET A 725 -19.43 27.41 14.62
CA MET A 725 -18.78 27.47 13.31
C MET A 725 -19.47 26.48 12.35
N THR A 726 -19.77 26.89 11.12
CA THR A 726 -20.12 25.98 10.03
C THR A 726 -18.99 25.87 9.03
N THR A 727 -18.86 24.69 8.39
CA THR A 727 -17.86 24.37 7.35
C THR A 727 -18.55 23.71 6.17
N THR A 728 -17.85 23.59 5.04
CA THR A 728 -18.38 22.76 3.96
C THR A 728 -18.52 21.30 4.42
N THR A 729 -19.51 20.58 3.89
CA THR A 729 -19.80 19.19 4.28
C THR A 729 -18.57 18.28 4.18
N ALA A 730 -17.82 18.38 3.09
CA ALA A 730 -16.66 17.52 2.82
C ALA A 730 -15.43 17.87 3.68
N GLN A 731 -15.34 19.12 4.19
CA GLN A 731 -14.16 19.60 4.93
C GLN A 731 -14.34 19.56 6.45
N ALA A 732 -15.51 19.16 6.95
CA ALA A 732 -15.81 19.19 8.40
C ALA A 732 -14.74 18.53 9.27
N ALA A 733 -14.28 17.33 8.91
CA ALA A 733 -13.24 16.61 9.63
C ALA A 733 -11.85 17.27 9.49
N ASN A 734 -11.51 17.78 8.30
CA ASN A 734 -10.23 18.43 8.04
C ASN A 734 -10.11 19.74 8.83
N VAL A 735 -11.19 20.54 8.88
CA VAL A 735 -11.22 21.79 9.66
C VAL A 735 -11.07 21.48 11.15
N LEU A 736 -11.80 20.49 11.68
CA LEU A 736 -11.65 20.10 13.10
C LEU A 736 -10.21 19.68 13.40
N SER A 737 -9.62 18.79 12.59
CA SER A 737 -8.22 18.36 12.76
C SER A 737 -7.23 19.52 12.67
N HIS A 738 -7.49 20.49 11.78
CA HIS A 738 -6.68 21.70 11.67
C HIS A 738 -6.72 22.55 12.95
N LEU A 739 -7.92 22.79 13.52
CA LEU A 739 -8.07 23.50 14.78
C LEU A 739 -7.37 22.76 15.94
N GLU A 740 -7.56 21.45 16.05
CA GLU A 740 -6.90 20.61 17.06
C GLU A 740 -5.37 20.63 16.93
N TYR A 741 -4.84 20.56 15.70
CA TYR A 741 -3.40 20.67 15.46
C TYR A 741 -2.83 21.97 16.05
N TYR A 742 -3.44 23.10 15.73
CA TYR A 742 -2.97 24.39 16.25
C TYR A 742 -3.12 24.52 17.76
N LEU A 743 -4.21 24.04 18.34
CA LEU A 743 -4.43 24.09 19.79
C LEU A 743 -3.47 23.17 20.55
N GLN A 744 -3.19 21.99 20.02
CA GLN A 744 -2.34 21.02 20.72
C GLN A 744 -0.85 21.25 20.54
N LEU A 745 -0.41 21.77 19.40
CA LEU A 745 1.01 21.84 19.04
C LEU A 745 1.54 23.26 18.89
N VAL A 746 0.76 24.18 18.31
CA VAL A 746 1.27 25.51 17.97
C VAL A 746 0.88 26.55 19.02
N TRP A 747 -0.36 26.48 19.53
CA TRP A 747 -0.90 27.42 20.53
C TRP A 747 -1.46 26.67 21.77
N PRO A 748 -0.68 25.84 22.45
CA PRO A 748 -1.15 25.02 23.57
C PRO A 748 -1.58 25.85 24.81
N ASN A 749 -1.23 27.14 24.85
CA ASN A 749 -1.57 28.04 25.94
C ASN A 749 -2.97 28.68 25.79
N LEU A 750 -3.66 28.48 24.63
CA LEU A 750 -5.02 29.00 24.47
C LEU A 750 -6.01 28.15 25.26
N ASN A 751 -6.83 28.79 26.08
CA ASN A 751 -7.89 28.13 26.83
C ASN A 751 -9.16 28.03 25.98
N VAL A 752 -9.20 27.06 25.11
CA VAL A 752 -10.28 26.80 24.13
C VAL A 752 -10.52 25.32 23.97
N ASN A 753 -11.79 24.93 23.92
CA ASN A 753 -12.23 23.60 23.54
C ASN A 753 -12.98 23.65 22.21
N VAL A 754 -12.70 22.71 21.32
CA VAL A 754 -13.39 22.55 20.04
C VAL A 754 -14.06 21.18 19.99
N VAL A 755 -15.31 21.14 19.55
CA VAL A 755 -16.10 19.90 19.50
C VAL A 755 -16.92 19.88 18.22
N SER A 756 -16.87 18.77 17.49
CA SER A 756 -17.80 18.55 16.38
C SER A 756 -19.20 18.31 16.91
N THR A 757 -20.15 19.10 16.42
CA THR A 757 -21.58 19.00 16.74
C THR A 757 -22.42 18.73 15.48
N THR A 758 -21.79 18.28 14.41
CA THR A 758 -22.41 18.04 13.09
C THR A 758 -23.62 17.13 13.19
N GLU A 759 -23.51 16.01 13.86
CA GLU A 759 -24.58 15.03 14.04
C GLU A 759 -25.62 15.41 15.11
N GLN A 760 -25.35 16.44 15.90
CA GLN A 760 -26.25 16.88 16.98
C GLN A 760 -27.34 17.83 16.50
N TRP A 761 -27.16 18.44 15.33
CA TRP A 761 -28.06 19.46 14.79
C TRP A 761 -28.60 19.06 13.41
N ALA A 762 -29.92 18.97 13.31
CA ALA A 762 -30.64 18.97 12.04
C ALA A 762 -30.84 20.41 11.56
N GLY A 763 -30.59 20.68 10.29
CA GLY A 763 -30.66 22.03 9.72
C GLY A 763 -31.51 22.09 8.45
N ALA A 764 -32.40 23.08 8.38
CA ALA A 764 -33.20 23.41 7.20
C ALA A 764 -32.94 24.86 6.75
N ALA A 765 -32.57 25.06 5.47
CA ALA A 765 -32.45 26.38 4.87
C ALA A 765 -33.76 26.74 4.16
N ILE A 766 -34.45 27.75 4.63
CA ILE A 766 -35.71 28.30 4.06
C ILE A 766 -35.33 29.53 3.25
N ALA A 767 -35.57 29.53 1.94
CA ALA A 767 -35.13 30.61 1.04
C ALA A 767 -36.22 31.06 0.04
N GLY A 768 -36.26 32.31 -0.22
CA GLY A 768 -37.18 32.93 -1.20
C GLY A 768 -37.92 34.17 -0.64
N PRO A 769 -38.60 34.96 -1.51
CA PRO A 769 -39.26 36.21 -1.12
C PRO A 769 -40.31 36.05 -0.01
N LYS A 770 -40.94 34.89 0.10
CA LYS A 770 -41.95 34.62 1.16
C LYS A 770 -41.37 33.91 2.39
N SER A 771 -40.06 33.79 2.50
CA SER A 771 -39.40 33.04 3.58
C SER A 771 -39.60 33.71 4.99
N ARG A 772 -39.68 35.05 5.07
CA ARG A 772 -39.94 35.75 6.31
C ARG A 772 -41.37 35.51 6.82
N ASP A 773 -42.37 35.57 5.91
CA ASP A 773 -43.76 35.34 6.30
C ASP A 773 -43.96 33.92 6.81
N LEU A 774 -43.33 32.96 6.16
CA LEU A 774 -43.31 31.58 6.65
C LEU A 774 -42.59 31.47 8.02
N LEU A 775 -41.45 32.10 8.15
CA LEU A 775 -40.68 32.05 9.40
C LEU A 775 -41.48 32.67 10.58
N GLN A 776 -42.17 33.77 10.34
CA GLN A 776 -43.01 34.42 11.37
C GLN A 776 -44.14 33.51 11.86
N LYS A 777 -44.72 32.68 10.92
CA LYS A 777 -45.73 31.69 11.33
C LYS A 777 -45.14 30.48 12.08
N LEU A 778 -43.94 30.06 11.72
CA LEU A 778 -43.24 29.00 12.44
C LEU A 778 -42.81 29.44 13.87
N PHE A 779 -42.51 30.72 14.03
CA PHE A 779 -41.99 31.32 15.25
C PHE A 779 -42.81 32.56 15.67
N PRO A 780 -44.09 32.40 16.04
CA PRO A 780 -45.01 33.54 16.26
C PRO A 780 -44.60 34.42 17.44
N LYS A 781 -43.78 33.91 18.38
CA LYS A 781 -43.30 34.64 19.54
C LYS A 781 -41.96 35.35 19.32
N SER A 782 -41.31 35.11 18.16
CA SER A 782 -39.99 35.69 17.85
C SER A 782 -40.14 36.86 16.90
N ASP A 783 -39.39 37.94 17.10
CA ASP A 783 -39.30 39.05 16.17
C ASP A 783 -38.31 38.67 15.03
N VAL A 784 -38.85 38.34 13.86
CA VAL A 784 -38.08 37.98 12.65
C VAL A 784 -38.01 39.12 11.64
N SER A 785 -38.41 40.35 12.04
CA SER A 785 -38.23 41.58 11.25
C SER A 785 -36.76 41.90 11.00
N ASN A 786 -36.50 42.93 10.21
CA ASN A 786 -35.13 43.41 9.98
C ASN A 786 -34.46 43.96 11.25
N GLU A 787 -35.26 44.46 12.22
CA GLU A 787 -34.81 44.94 13.52
C GLU A 787 -34.52 43.80 14.47
N GLY A 788 -35.42 42.81 14.61
CA GLY A 788 -35.26 41.67 15.49
C GLY A 788 -34.26 40.66 15.05
N LEU A 789 -34.24 40.35 13.71
CA LEU A 789 -33.29 39.43 13.11
C LEU A 789 -32.66 40.07 11.87
N PRO A 790 -31.67 40.95 12.03
CA PRO A 790 -31.00 41.62 10.93
C PRO A 790 -30.13 40.66 10.12
N PHE A 791 -29.75 41.06 8.89
CA PHE A 791 -28.83 40.24 8.06
C PHE A 791 -27.61 39.83 8.85
N MET A 792 -27.23 38.55 8.72
CA MET A 792 -26.19 37.85 9.53
C MET A 792 -26.53 37.87 11.03
N GLY A 793 -27.79 37.93 11.39
CA GLY A 793 -28.28 37.84 12.77
C GLY A 793 -28.55 36.38 13.19
N TYR A 794 -28.63 36.19 14.51
CA TYR A 794 -28.94 34.94 15.16
C TYR A 794 -29.87 35.19 16.35
N ILE A 795 -30.91 34.37 16.47
CA ILE A 795 -31.79 34.29 17.64
C ILE A 795 -32.12 32.83 17.98
N GLU A 796 -32.57 32.60 19.19
CA GLU A 796 -33.22 31.32 19.55
C GLU A 796 -34.73 31.50 19.52
N GLY A 797 -35.46 30.45 19.13
CA GLY A 797 -36.93 30.46 19.06
C GLY A 797 -37.53 29.15 19.54
N ASP A 798 -38.85 29.13 19.65
CA ASP A 798 -39.65 27.95 19.98
C ASP A 798 -40.45 27.53 18.76
N LEU A 799 -40.12 26.36 18.22
CA LEU A 799 -40.79 25.72 17.09
C LEU A 799 -41.83 24.71 17.62
N PHE A 800 -43.02 25.20 17.97
CA PHE A 800 -44.11 24.37 18.51
C PHE A 800 -43.66 23.46 19.69
N GLY A 801 -42.89 24.05 20.64
CA GLY A 801 -42.36 23.34 21.80
C GLY A 801 -40.94 22.81 21.64
N VAL A 802 -40.35 22.92 20.47
CA VAL A 802 -38.96 22.49 20.21
C VAL A 802 -38.05 23.71 20.14
N LYS A 803 -36.96 23.70 20.91
CA LYS A 803 -35.95 24.76 20.87
C LYS A 803 -35.28 24.77 19.51
N ALA A 804 -35.19 25.93 18.87
CA ALA A 804 -34.55 26.10 17.58
C ALA A 804 -33.53 27.26 17.59
N ARG A 805 -32.48 27.12 16.82
CA ARG A 805 -31.53 28.17 16.47
C ARG A 805 -31.92 28.72 15.10
N ILE A 806 -32.03 30.02 14.98
CA ILE A 806 -32.46 30.70 13.76
C ILE A 806 -31.34 31.64 13.32
N PHE A 807 -30.81 31.42 12.12
CA PHE A 807 -29.75 32.24 11.53
C PHE A 807 -30.30 32.91 10.26
N ARG A 808 -30.10 34.22 10.09
CA ARG A 808 -30.41 34.90 8.84
C ARG A 808 -29.18 34.89 7.93
N ILE A 809 -29.03 33.80 7.17
CA ILE A 809 -27.88 33.52 6.32
C ILE A 809 -28.43 33.03 4.97
N SER A 810 -27.80 33.46 3.88
CA SER A 810 -28.22 33.06 2.52
C SER A 810 -27.05 32.59 1.68
N PHE A 811 -27.17 31.38 1.13
CA PHE A 811 -26.30 30.87 0.07
C PHE A 811 -26.99 30.91 -1.30
N SER A 812 -28.32 30.93 -1.33
CA SER A 812 -29.14 30.99 -2.55
C SER A 812 -29.20 32.38 -3.18
N GLY A 813 -28.78 33.42 -2.45
CA GLY A 813 -28.90 34.81 -2.86
C GLY A 813 -30.30 35.42 -2.72
N GLU A 814 -31.27 34.68 -2.21
CA GLU A 814 -32.57 35.18 -1.80
C GLU A 814 -32.61 35.52 -0.32
N LEU A 815 -33.67 36.20 0.15
CA LEU A 815 -33.95 36.26 1.58
C LEU A 815 -34.03 34.85 2.14
N ALA A 816 -33.19 34.50 3.11
CA ALA A 816 -33.09 33.15 3.61
C ALA A 816 -32.77 33.06 5.09
N TYR A 817 -33.19 31.96 5.67
CA TYR A 817 -33.00 31.63 7.09
C TYR A 817 -32.59 30.15 7.23
N GLU A 818 -31.64 29.87 8.09
CA GLU A 818 -31.32 28.53 8.51
C GLU A 818 -31.92 28.25 9.88
N VAL A 819 -32.76 27.24 9.99
CA VAL A 819 -33.39 26.75 11.22
C VAL A 819 -32.71 25.46 11.62
N ASN A 820 -32.11 25.44 12.82
CA ASN A 820 -31.47 24.26 13.38
C ASN A 820 -32.15 23.82 14.67
N VAL A 821 -32.50 22.53 14.75
CA VAL A 821 -33.01 21.88 15.97
C VAL A 821 -32.08 20.71 16.35
N GLU A 822 -32.21 20.21 17.58
CA GLU A 822 -31.53 18.96 17.95
C GLU A 822 -31.93 17.84 16.97
N SER A 823 -30.99 16.97 16.61
CA SER A 823 -31.16 15.97 15.53
C SER A 823 -32.40 15.10 15.68
N ASP A 824 -32.78 14.73 16.91
CA ASP A 824 -33.95 13.90 17.18
C ASP A 824 -35.25 14.58 16.76
N ASN A 825 -35.27 15.92 16.69
CA ASN A 825 -36.40 16.71 16.26
C ASN A 825 -36.34 17.11 14.77
N GLY A 826 -35.37 16.61 14.03
CA GLY A 826 -35.16 17.02 12.63
C GLY A 826 -36.33 16.71 11.71
N ASN A 827 -36.89 15.51 11.81
CA ASN A 827 -38.05 15.13 10.99
C ASN A 827 -39.29 15.96 11.36
N PHE A 828 -39.54 16.19 12.66
CA PHE A 828 -40.62 17.04 13.13
C PHE A 828 -40.48 18.47 12.58
N MET A 829 -39.29 19.07 12.68
CA MET A 829 -39.02 20.39 12.12
C MET A 829 -39.34 20.45 10.63
N TRP A 830 -38.86 19.46 9.87
CA TRP A 830 -39.05 19.42 8.43
C TRP A 830 -40.54 19.32 8.06
N GLU A 831 -41.27 18.42 8.70
CA GLU A 831 -42.70 18.25 8.47
C GLU A 831 -43.48 19.52 8.80
N LYS A 832 -43.18 20.20 9.93
CA LYS A 832 -43.82 21.47 10.30
C LYS A 832 -43.49 22.59 9.32
N ILE A 833 -42.27 22.70 8.82
CA ILE A 833 -41.91 23.65 7.78
C ILE A 833 -42.73 23.41 6.50
N MET A 834 -42.88 22.14 6.09
CA MET A 834 -43.65 21.80 4.90
C MET A 834 -45.14 22.06 5.10
N GLU A 835 -45.71 21.70 6.25
CA GLU A 835 -47.12 21.90 6.60
C GLU A 835 -47.49 23.40 6.59
N VAL A 836 -46.79 24.22 7.38
CA VAL A 836 -47.04 25.64 7.48
C VAL A 836 -46.69 26.38 6.18
N GLY A 837 -45.73 25.84 5.43
CA GLY A 837 -45.31 26.45 4.16
C GLY A 837 -46.23 26.20 2.98
N GLU A 838 -47.26 25.37 3.08
CA GLU A 838 -48.15 25.00 1.98
C GLU A 838 -48.85 26.22 1.39
N GLU A 839 -49.32 27.13 2.22
CA GLU A 839 -49.98 28.39 1.79
C GLU A 839 -49.04 29.34 1.05
N PHE A 840 -47.72 29.25 1.29
CA PHE A 840 -46.65 30.02 0.62
C PHE A 840 -46.13 29.32 -0.62
N LYS A 841 -46.71 28.17 -1.01
CA LYS A 841 -46.26 27.32 -2.12
C LYS A 841 -44.84 26.82 -1.93
N ILE A 842 -44.50 26.37 -0.71
CA ILE A 842 -43.20 25.81 -0.42
C ILE A 842 -42.92 24.56 -1.24
N GLN A 843 -41.68 24.41 -1.68
CA GLN A 843 -41.20 23.16 -2.26
C GLN A 843 -39.85 22.81 -1.70
N PRO A 844 -39.57 21.51 -1.43
CA PRO A 844 -38.20 21.07 -1.15
C PRO A 844 -37.37 21.25 -2.41
N TYR A 845 -36.09 21.61 -2.23
CA TYR A 845 -35.13 21.71 -3.33
C TYR A 845 -33.81 21.06 -2.95
N GLY A 846 -33.16 20.44 -3.95
CA GLY A 846 -31.93 19.70 -3.77
C GLY A 846 -30.66 20.51 -4.08
N THR A 847 -29.53 19.81 -4.05
CA THR A 847 -28.19 20.40 -4.26
C THR A 847 -28.00 20.97 -5.67
N GLU A 848 -28.68 20.45 -6.69
CA GLU A 848 -28.57 20.99 -8.08
C GLU A 848 -29.25 22.35 -8.21
N ALA A 849 -30.44 22.51 -7.63
CA ALA A 849 -31.12 23.81 -7.60
C ALA A 849 -30.30 24.79 -6.75
N LEU A 850 -29.78 24.38 -5.58
CA LEU A 850 -28.89 25.18 -4.76
C LEU A 850 -27.64 25.63 -5.53
N SER A 851 -27.04 24.74 -6.33
CA SER A 851 -25.90 25.05 -7.20
C SER A 851 -26.27 26.07 -8.29
N THR A 852 -27.43 25.96 -8.92
CA THR A 852 -27.91 26.96 -9.87
C THR A 852 -28.01 28.34 -9.23
N LEU A 853 -28.66 28.41 -8.06
CA LEU A 853 -28.89 29.66 -7.33
C LEU A 853 -27.57 30.35 -6.91
N ARG A 854 -26.60 29.56 -6.37
CA ARG A 854 -25.30 30.11 -5.97
C ARG A 854 -24.45 30.58 -7.16
N ILE A 855 -24.50 29.85 -8.31
CA ILE A 855 -23.77 30.21 -9.52
C ILE A 855 -24.26 31.55 -10.06
N GLU A 856 -25.61 31.76 -10.12
CA GLU A 856 -26.20 33.05 -10.53
C GLU A 856 -25.71 34.21 -9.65
N MET A 857 -25.50 33.99 -8.38
CA MET A 857 -25.00 34.98 -7.40
C MET A 857 -23.51 35.19 -7.44
N GLY A 858 -22.76 34.32 -8.14
CA GLY A 858 -21.29 34.32 -8.12
C GLY A 858 -20.66 33.84 -6.81
N HIS A 859 -21.41 33.11 -5.97
CA HIS A 859 -20.89 32.53 -4.76
C HIS A 859 -19.95 31.35 -5.12
N VAL A 860 -18.71 31.44 -4.67
CA VAL A 860 -17.69 30.39 -4.87
C VAL A 860 -17.99 29.16 -4.02
N ALA A 861 -17.67 27.99 -4.51
CA ALA A 861 -17.85 26.73 -3.80
C ALA A 861 -16.69 25.76 -4.16
N GLY A 862 -16.82 24.47 -3.85
CA GLY A 862 -15.76 23.48 -4.02
C GLY A 862 -15.07 23.46 -5.38
N SER A 863 -15.77 23.79 -6.48
CA SER A 863 -15.18 23.85 -7.84
C SER A 863 -14.25 25.05 -8.05
N GLU A 864 -14.47 26.14 -7.34
CA GLU A 864 -13.63 27.34 -7.33
C GLU A 864 -12.58 27.27 -6.19
N LEU A 865 -12.87 26.53 -5.12
CA LEU A 865 -12.00 26.33 -3.95
C LEU A 865 -11.34 24.94 -4.01
N ASP A 866 -10.71 24.64 -5.13
CA ASP A 866 -10.22 23.30 -5.49
C ASP A 866 -8.82 22.93 -4.95
N GLY A 867 -8.32 23.69 -3.97
CA GLY A 867 -6.99 23.49 -3.37
C GLY A 867 -5.83 24.12 -4.17
N ARG A 868 -6.11 24.92 -5.18
CA ARG A 868 -5.14 25.65 -6.01
C ARG A 868 -5.35 27.15 -6.00
N THR A 869 -6.49 27.62 -5.54
CA THR A 869 -6.89 29.02 -5.58
C THR A 869 -6.63 29.73 -4.25
N ILE A 870 -6.33 31.00 -4.36
CA ILE A 870 -6.13 31.91 -3.22
C ILE A 870 -7.28 32.93 -3.17
N PRO A 871 -7.46 33.68 -2.06
CA PRO A 871 -8.57 34.64 -1.95
C PRO A 871 -8.63 35.64 -3.10
N TYR A 872 -7.49 36.10 -3.63
CA TYR A 872 -7.45 37.01 -4.77
C TYR A 872 -8.09 36.42 -6.03
N ASP A 873 -7.95 35.13 -6.26
CA ASP A 873 -8.53 34.45 -7.45
C ASP A 873 -10.06 34.44 -7.39
N ASN A 874 -10.60 34.32 -6.21
CA ASN A 874 -12.03 34.20 -5.94
C ASN A 874 -12.74 35.51 -5.60
N SER A 875 -12.08 36.64 -5.78
CA SER A 875 -12.61 37.98 -5.42
C SER A 875 -12.95 38.15 -3.94
N LEU A 876 -12.25 37.42 -3.06
CA LEU A 876 -12.40 37.43 -1.61
C LEU A 876 -11.35 38.32 -0.90
N GLU A 877 -10.62 39.14 -1.61
CA GLU A 877 -9.59 40.02 -1.08
C GLU A 877 -10.09 41.00 -0.02
N GLY A 878 -11.39 41.34 -0.06
CA GLY A 878 -12.03 42.17 0.95
C GLY A 878 -12.09 41.56 2.35
N LEU A 879 -11.94 40.24 2.45
CA LEU A 879 -11.91 39.48 3.72
C LEU A 879 -10.50 39.40 4.34
N LEU A 880 -9.46 39.84 3.61
CA LEU A 880 -8.08 39.76 4.11
C LEU A 880 -7.77 40.95 5.02
N SER A 881 -7.62 40.72 6.29
CA SER A 881 -7.26 41.76 7.25
C SER A 881 -5.85 42.28 7.01
N LYS A 882 -5.73 43.59 6.86
CA LYS A 882 -4.44 44.28 6.81
C LYS A 882 -3.80 44.46 8.18
N LYS A 883 -4.62 44.51 9.25
CA LYS A 883 -4.21 44.92 10.61
C LYS A 883 -3.76 43.75 11.50
N LYS A 884 -4.24 42.53 11.28
CA LYS A 884 -3.92 41.36 12.09
C LYS A 884 -3.10 40.33 11.33
N ASP A 885 -2.44 39.44 12.05
CA ASP A 885 -1.83 38.23 11.49
C ASP A 885 -2.85 37.09 11.45
N PHE A 886 -2.67 36.15 10.51
CA PHE A 886 -3.47 34.96 10.36
C PHE A 886 -2.71 33.88 9.57
N ILE A 887 -3.14 32.64 9.69
CA ILE A 887 -2.54 31.50 8.97
C ILE A 887 -2.51 31.80 7.47
N GLY A 888 -1.35 31.66 6.84
CA GLY A 888 -1.16 31.85 5.38
C GLY A 888 -0.92 33.30 4.94
N LYS A 889 -1.06 34.30 5.82
CA LYS A 889 -0.89 35.72 5.44
C LYS A 889 0.46 36.00 4.79
N ARG A 890 1.55 35.52 5.37
CA ARG A 890 2.90 35.69 4.84
C ARG A 890 3.04 35.12 3.43
N SER A 891 2.44 33.99 3.15
CA SER A 891 2.51 33.31 1.86
C SER A 891 1.79 34.08 0.75
N LEU A 892 0.76 34.88 1.09
CA LEU A 892 0.05 35.71 0.11
C LEU A 892 0.92 36.82 -0.50
N SER A 893 2.06 37.16 0.09
CA SER A 893 3.01 38.15 -0.47
C SER A 893 3.98 37.58 -1.49
N ARG A 894 3.89 36.29 -1.83
CA ARG A 894 4.72 35.70 -2.89
C ARG A 894 4.45 36.38 -4.22
N GLU A 895 5.50 36.58 -5.03
CA GLU A 895 5.44 37.23 -6.33
C GLU A 895 4.38 36.59 -7.25
N ALA A 896 4.34 35.25 -7.31
CA ALA A 896 3.33 34.53 -8.09
C ALA A 896 1.88 34.78 -7.63
N PHE A 897 1.65 35.18 -6.36
CA PHE A 897 0.32 35.46 -5.81
C PHE A 897 -0.07 36.93 -5.98
N THR A 898 0.91 37.81 -6.13
CA THR A 898 0.71 39.24 -6.31
C THR A 898 0.81 39.69 -7.78
N ALA A 899 1.06 38.75 -8.69
CA ALA A 899 1.16 39.04 -10.13
C ALA A 899 -0.12 39.70 -10.65
N GLU A 900 0.02 40.77 -11.45
CA GLU A 900 -1.12 41.55 -11.99
C GLU A 900 -2.01 40.75 -12.96
N ASP A 901 -1.41 39.82 -13.70
CA ASP A 901 -2.08 38.97 -14.69
C ASP A 901 -2.68 37.69 -14.09
N ARG A 902 -2.76 37.64 -12.75
CA ARG A 902 -3.28 36.48 -12.06
C ARG A 902 -4.75 36.19 -12.43
N GLN A 903 -5.09 34.90 -12.40
CA GLN A 903 -6.44 34.46 -12.68
C GLN A 903 -7.47 35.01 -11.68
N LYS A 904 -8.71 35.25 -12.17
CA LYS A 904 -9.85 35.75 -11.38
C LYS A 904 -11.11 35.00 -11.75
N VAL A 905 -12.03 34.87 -10.79
CA VAL A 905 -13.39 34.37 -11.06
C VAL A 905 -14.16 35.41 -11.88
N VAL A 906 -14.81 34.94 -12.94
CA VAL A 906 -15.68 35.75 -13.85
C VAL A 906 -16.90 34.96 -14.22
N GLY A 907 -17.92 35.64 -14.76
CA GLY A 907 -19.07 35.05 -15.40
C GLY A 907 -18.82 34.86 -16.92
N VAL A 908 -19.47 33.85 -17.48
CA VAL A 908 -19.39 33.52 -18.92
C VAL A 908 -20.79 33.23 -19.45
N VAL A 909 -21.16 33.90 -20.54
CA VAL A 909 -22.46 33.72 -21.21
C VAL A 909 -22.21 33.36 -22.68
N PRO A 910 -22.88 32.34 -23.27
CA PRO A 910 -22.76 32.04 -24.68
C PRO A 910 -23.45 33.15 -25.51
N LEU A 911 -22.84 33.52 -26.66
CA LEU A 911 -23.35 34.61 -27.48
C LEU A 911 -24.78 34.34 -28.04
N ASP A 912 -25.11 33.06 -28.25
CA ASP A 912 -26.44 32.65 -28.70
C ASP A 912 -27.46 32.57 -27.57
N LYS A 913 -27.05 32.72 -26.33
CA LYS A 913 -27.86 32.60 -25.11
C LYS A 913 -28.68 31.29 -25.00
N LYS A 914 -28.26 30.26 -25.72
CA LYS A 914 -28.99 28.97 -25.78
C LYS A 914 -28.07 27.75 -25.53
N THR A 915 -26.83 27.83 -25.99
CA THR A 915 -25.92 26.69 -25.92
C THR A 915 -25.36 26.51 -24.53
N SER A 916 -25.68 25.40 -23.86
CA SER A 916 -25.09 25.05 -22.53
C SER A 916 -23.59 24.85 -22.61
N ILE A 917 -22.89 25.47 -21.71
CA ILE A 917 -21.41 25.41 -21.59
C ILE A 917 -21.02 24.23 -20.70
N PRO A 918 -20.22 23.28 -21.20
CA PRO A 918 -19.77 22.15 -20.38
C PRO A 918 -18.70 22.58 -19.32
N GLU A 919 -18.87 22.12 -18.10
CA GLU A 919 -17.87 22.29 -17.04
C GLU A 919 -16.52 21.67 -17.42
N GLY A 920 -15.42 22.20 -16.92
CA GLY A 920 -14.06 21.79 -17.24
C GLY A 920 -13.56 22.19 -18.62
N SER A 921 -14.39 22.85 -19.45
CA SER A 921 -13.98 23.35 -20.76
C SER A 921 -12.97 24.49 -20.64
N HIS A 922 -12.10 24.65 -21.64
CA HIS A 922 -11.07 25.68 -21.66
C HIS A 922 -11.55 26.97 -22.30
N LEU A 923 -11.15 28.10 -21.76
CA LEU A 923 -11.29 29.40 -22.40
C LEU A 923 -10.04 29.71 -23.21
N VAL A 924 -10.24 30.03 -24.50
CA VAL A 924 -9.16 30.36 -25.45
C VAL A 924 -9.48 31.61 -26.24
N LYS A 925 -8.46 32.32 -26.72
CA LYS A 925 -8.61 33.53 -27.53
C LYS A 925 -8.94 33.19 -28.99
N ASP A 926 -8.31 32.16 -29.53
CA ASP A 926 -8.49 31.71 -30.90
C ASP A 926 -8.80 30.20 -30.91
N SER A 927 -9.98 29.83 -31.43
CA SER A 927 -10.40 28.44 -31.53
C SER A 927 -9.65 27.64 -32.60
N ASN A 928 -8.99 28.30 -33.54
CA ASN A 928 -8.29 27.70 -34.68
C ASN A 928 -6.77 27.57 -34.42
N ALA A 929 -6.29 28.06 -33.28
CA ALA A 929 -4.89 27.97 -32.95
C ALA A 929 -4.40 26.50 -32.88
N PRO A 930 -3.17 26.19 -33.35
CA PRO A 930 -2.65 24.80 -33.32
C PRO A 930 -2.53 24.27 -31.90
N LEU A 931 -2.65 22.95 -31.76
CA LEU A 931 -2.48 22.28 -30.49
C LEU A 931 -1.00 22.18 -30.09
N PRO A 932 -0.66 22.42 -28.81
CA PRO A 932 -1.55 22.75 -27.70
C PRO A 932 -2.02 24.22 -27.75
N ASN A 933 -3.35 24.41 -27.89
CA ASN A 933 -3.93 25.77 -27.90
C ASN A 933 -3.74 26.44 -26.52
N PRO A 934 -3.14 27.66 -26.45
CA PRO A 934 -2.93 28.35 -25.20
C PRO A 934 -4.26 28.65 -24.48
N LYS A 935 -4.47 28.04 -23.33
CA LYS A 935 -5.65 28.32 -22.51
C LYS A 935 -5.45 29.57 -21.66
N LEU A 936 -6.48 30.40 -21.60
CA LEU A 936 -6.55 31.57 -20.70
C LEU A 936 -7.19 31.20 -19.35
N GLY A 937 -8.02 30.15 -19.33
CA GLY A 937 -8.74 29.74 -18.14
C GLY A 937 -9.60 28.52 -18.40
N TYR A 938 -10.49 28.23 -17.45
CA TYR A 938 -11.43 27.11 -17.54
C TYR A 938 -12.77 27.42 -16.88
N ILE A 939 -13.81 26.73 -17.32
CA ILE A 939 -15.16 26.79 -16.74
C ILE A 939 -15.17 25.94 -15.46
N SER A 940 -15.45 26.58 -14.33
CA SER A 940 -15.48 25.91 -13.02
C SER A 940 -16.85 25.33 -12.67
N ALA A 941 -17.92 26.07 -12.98
CA ALA A 941 -19.28 25.63 -12.75
C ALA A 941 -20.24 26.22 -13.83
N SER A 942 -21.32 25.51 -14.12
CA SER A 942 -22.30 25.93 -15.15
C SER A 942 -23.71 25.67 -14.67
N CYS A 943 -24.61 26.55 -15.01
CA CYS A 943 -26.04 26.39 -14.74
C CYS A 943 -26.90 26.93 -15.90
N TRP A 944 -28.19 26.67 -15.86
CA TRP A 944 -29.19 27.40 -16.59
C TRP A 944 -29.82 28.43 -15.67
N SER A 945 -29.55 29.72 -15.92
CA SER A 945 -30.10 30.77 -15.09
C SER A 945 -31.63 30.74 -15.15
N VAL A 946 -32.29 30.64 -14.02
CA VAL A 946 -33.76 30.66 -13.92
C VAL A 946 -34.32 32.08 -13.90
N GLU A 947 -33.47 33.06 -13.62
CA GLU A 947 -33.83 34.49 -13.68
C GLU A 947 -33.89 35.02 -15.12
N TYR A 948 -32.85 34.73 -15.92
CA TYR A 948 -32.72 35.23 -17.27
C TYR A 948 -33.04 34.20 -18.38
N ASP A 949 -33.40 32.98 -18.00
CA ASP A 949 -33.74 31.85 -18.87
C ASP A 949 -32.67 31.58 -19.95
N ASN A 950 -31.39 31.61 -19.56
CA ASN A 950 -30.24 31.35 -20.43
C ASN A 950 -29.11 30.63 -19.70
N PRO A 951 -28.16 29.98 -20.42
CA PRO A 951 -26.97 29.42 -19.80
C PRO A 951 -26.08 30.49 -19.20
N PHE A 952 -25.56 30.21 -18.01
CA PHE A 952 -24.56 31.03 -17.33
C PHE A 952 -23.52 30.12 -16.66
N SER A 953 -22.26 30.55 -16.63
CA SER A 953 -21.16 29.79 -16.04
C SER A 953 -20.23 30.68 -15.25
N LEU A 954 -19.61 30.11 -14.21
CA LEU A 954 -18.44 30.68 -13.58
C LEU A 954 -17.18 30.11 -14.21
N ALA A 955 -16.15 30.93 -14.32
CA ALA A 955 -14.86 30.54 -14.85
C ALA A 955 -13.71 31.17 -14.06
N ILE A 956 -12.59 30.47 -13.99
CA ILE A 956 -11.32 31.01 -13.50
C ILE A 956 -10.50 31.43 -14.72
N LEU A 957 -10.29 32.73 -14.89
CA LEU A 957 -9.74 33.32 -16.10
C LEU A 957 -8.56 34.25 -15.80
N LYS A 958 -7.43 34.08 -16.52
CA LYS A 958 -6.27 34.96 -16.46
C LYS A 958 -6.70 36.39 -16.82
N ASP A 959 -6.26 37.39 -16.08
CA ASP A 959 -6.69 38.79 -16.21
C ASP A 959 -8.22 39.00 -16.16
N GLY A 960 -8.97 38.08 -15.54
CA GLY A 960 -10.41 37.95 -15.70
C GLY A 960 -11.19 39.26 -15.56
N LYS A 961 -10.93 40.09 -14.54
CA LYS A 961 -11.63 41.38 -14.36
C LYS A 961 -11.40 42.35 -15.53
N LYS A 962 -10.22 42.35 -16.16
CA LYS A 962 -9.87 43.16 -17.32
C LYS A 962 -10.50 42.64 -18.60
N MET A 963 -10.93 41.39 -18.59
CA MET A 963 -11.53 40.68 -19.72
C MET A 963 -13.06 40.85 -19.83
N ILE A 964 -13.70 41.44 -18.83
CA ILE A 964 -15.18 41.68 -18.85
C ILE A 964 -15.56 42.50 -20.08
N GLY A 965 -16.60 42.05 -20.80
CA GLY A 965 -17.07 42.61 -22.09
C GLY A 965 -16.34 42.03 -23.28
N GLN A 966 -15.28 41.27 -23.15
CA GLN A 966 -14.56 40.65 -24.26
C GLN A 966 -15.21 39.34 -24.71
N LYS A 967 -15.04 39.01 -26.00
CA LYS A 967 -15.50 37.76 -26.59
C LYS A 967 -14.34 36.77 -26.67
N LEU A 968 -14.57 35.56 -26.22
CA LEU A 968 -13.67 34.43 -26.25
C LEU A 968 -14.37 33.18 -26.79
N PHE A 969 -13.64 32.08 -26.85
CA PHE A 969 -14.17 30.76 -27.18
C PHE A 969 -14.02 29.79 -26.00
N VAL A 970 -15.10 29.07 -25.71
CA VAL A 970 -15.06 27.88 -24.87
C VAL A 970 -14.81 26.68 -25.76
N MET A 971 -13.71 25.94 -25.47
CA MET A 971 -13.38 24.70 -26.17
C MET A 971 -13.55 23.50 -25.22
N SER A 972 -14.38 22.54 -25.64
CA SER A 972 -14.58 21.27 -24.98
C SER A 972 -14.14 20.11 -25.89
N PRO A 973 -12.86 19.68 -25.88
CA PRO A 973 -12.38 18.63 -26.78
C PRO A 973 -13.09 17.29 -26.56
N LEU A 974 -13.43 16.95 -25.32
CA LEU A 974 -14.14 15.70 -24.98
C LEU A 974 -15.58 15.66 -25.58
N LYS A 975 -16.22 16.79 -25.75
CA LYS A 975 -17.56 16.90 -26.33
C LYS A 975 -17.53 17.42 -27.77
N ASN A 976 -16.35 17.65 -28.32
CA ASN A 976 -16.13 18.21 -29.65
C ASN A 976 -16.97 19.49 -29.89
N LYS A 977 -16.91 20.42 -28.91
CA LYS A 977 -17.67 21.69 -28.96
C LYS A 977 -16.74 22.89 -28.92
N VAL A 978 -17.07 23.90 -29.74
CA VAL A 978 -16.50 25.24 -29.69
C VAL A 978 -17.67 26.21 -29.57
N ILE A 979 -17.69 27.03 -28.52
CA ILE A 979 -18.81 27.92 -28.18
C ILE A 979 -18.28 29.34 -28.06
N PRO A 980 -18.73 30.28 -28.92
CA PRO A 980 -18.43 31.71 -28.74
C PRO A 980 -19.13 32.25 -27.49
N VAL A 981 -18.39 32.95 -26.63
CA VAL A 981 -18.89 33.44 -25.37
C VAL A 981 -18.48 34.89 -25.12
N GLU A 982 -19.22 35.54 -24.24
CA GLU A 982 -18.88 36.83 -23.66
C GLU A 982 -18.52 36.67 -22.20
N ILE A 983 -17.47 37.37 -21.76
CA ILE A 983 -17.06 37.44 -20.37
C ILE A 983 -17.86 38.54 -19.66
N VAL A 984 -18.54 38.18 -18.58
CA VAL A 984 -19.38 39.07 -17.80
C VAL A 984 -18.97 39.07 -16.31
N SER A 985 -19.65 39.86 -15.51
CA SER A 985 -19.47 39.77 -14.03
C SER A 985 -19.84 38.41 -13.50
N SER A 986 -19.10 37.93 -12.52
CA SER A 986 -19.46 36.70 -11.79
C SER A 986 -20.79 36.84 -11.03
N HIS A 987 -21.13 38.03 -10.56
CA HIS A 987 -22.41 38.36 -9.94
C HIS A 987 -23.42 38.68 -11.03
N TYR A 988 -24.10 37.63 -11.50
CA TYR A 988 -25.01 37.72 -12.66
C TYR A 988 -26.41 38.22 -12.24
N VAL A 989 -26.91 37.70 -11.10
CA VAL A 989 -28.20 38.09 -10.52
C VAL A 989 -27.95 38.90 -9.25
N ASP A 990 -28.71 39.94 -9.00
CA ASP A 990 -28.67 40.82 -7.81
C ASP A 990 -27.25 41.25 -7.40
N PRO A 991 -26.49 41.93 -8.28
CA PRO A 991 -25.07 42.26 -8.00
C PRO A 991 -24.86 43.19 -6.81
N LYS A 992 -25.92 43.83 -6.31
CA LYS A 992 -25.86 44.68 -5.11
C LYS A 992 -26.28 43.94 -3.84
N GLY A 993 -26.79 42.71 -3.92
CA GLY A 993 -27.26 41.91 -2.81
C GLY A 993 -28.46 42.55 -2.06
N GLU A 994 -29.39 43.11 -2.82
CA GLU A 994 -30.61 43.76 -2.27
C GLU A 994 -31.57 42.69 -1.72
N ARG A 995 -31.72 41.57 -2.43
CA ARG A 995 -32.63 40.48 -2.05
C ARG A 995 -32.27 39.86 -0.69
N VAL A 996 -30.99 39.59 -0.41
CA VAL A 996 -30.55 38.99 0.88
C VAL A 996 -30.77 39.92 2.05
N ARG A 997 -30.92 41.29 1.81
CA ARG A 997 -31.09 42.30 2.82
C ARG A 997 -32.54 42.79 2.94
N SER A 998 -33.43 42.35 2.04
CA SER A 998 -34.83 42.72 2.02
C SER A 998 -35.61 42.38 3.28
#